data_6455376ca56bdaa13fbdbc17ec15b524
#
_entry.id   6455376ca56bdaa13fbdbc17ec15b524
#
_cell.length_a   1.000
_cell.length_b   1.000
_cell.length_c   1.000
_cell.angle_alpha   90.00
_cell.angle_beta   90.00
_cell.angle_gamma   90.00
#
_symmetry.space_group_name_H-M   'P 1'
#
loop_
_entity.id
_entity.type
_entity.pdbx_description
1 polymer ?
#
loop_
_entity_poly.entity_id
_entity_poly.type
_entity_poly.pdbx_seq_one_letter_code
_entity_poly.pdbx_strand_id
1 'polypeptide(L)'
;TVGGPIKKDKAWYFMAFEGIVEELTRPNLSETIGTPCPVPAPVITNPAQEALINASGDCQRLALINFIQTSRGQNEGLPVKHPIRNYAFLGKTDFNVNNSNQLAISYNFDYSKNTNQTFDVATYGTSANGIEGPSKINNLNVNLFTTVSPTKLNEAHFSYTRELRPRSAIPSNILADTGAGGGFNPADLSFRFGNPFFLGPNVDELIWRTDVKDNFSIISGNHTVKLGGEWVHTLNDQVFRGFFQGRYLFNTVSGFLRYASPAALGAGFGPNAGQCPNGTWTDLNAPSCAGASTPLLLFLQGAGPNGPATDAAGASSIKNEDYALFAQDKWQIRPNFTINYGLRWEAQIFPDVTVPPAATAYGFALSDPRFPSDGTLHSPKKEFQPRVGFAWDISKRGKSVLRSSFGVYFARQNMLSQVGSITTNGVQQQTIAGGLFANPTVRPTWPGLVTPAASSCGTNPFPCFSGVRVFSEDYANPRIYTMNAQFEQEIAKELSIYFDFTHSKGVHLTRFLNLGRTGQFAPNLGDVFVTSALGKSLYNGLVVGMRKRFTGRYQFEWNYTLAKDMDDDSNERDPFTDRAFDLNNLQLDYALSDRDIRHKFNFSMFSELFWGLEGNFLVQGLTAQPITPNPRTATNRNTLRKDNAYFSFDWRLQRPFKFGDRYELTPIFEMFNTFNNANNINPLTTAALFNFDGFLRQGVGDPLQVQLAVKFSF
;
A
#
# COMPACT_ATOMS: atom_id res chain seq x y z
N THR A 1 10.69 29.76 -0.21
CA THR A 1 9.37 30.38 -0.09
C THR A 1 9.49 31.89 -0.18
N VAL A 2 8.50 32.54 -0.75
CA VAL A 2 8.38 34.01 -0.82
C VAL A 2 6.93 34.39 -0.64
N GLY A 3 6.67 35.48 0.09
CA GLY A 3 5.31 35.95 0.31
C GLY A 3 5.30 37.38 0.81
N GLY A 4 4.17 38.04 0.62
CA GLY A 4 4.00 39.44 1.05
C GLY A 4 2.67 40.03 0.63
N PRO A 5 2.42 41.30 0.95
CA PRO A 5 1.23 42.00 0.52
C PRO A 5 1.32 42.42 -0.97
N ILE A 6 0.31 42.06 -1.75
CA ILE A 6 0.07 42.63 -3.08
C ILE A 6 -0.52 44.04 -2.90
N LYS A 7 -1.47 44.16 -1.97
CA LYS A 7 -2.08 45.41 -1.56
C LYS A 7 -2.28 45.37 -0.05
N LYS A 8 -1.72 46.34 0.66
CA LYS A 8 -1.80 46.43 2.12
C LYS A 8 -3.26 46.28 2.59
N ASP A 9 -3.46 45.40 3.60
CA ASP A 9 -4.73 45.08 4.26
C ASP A 9 -5.83 44.52 3.34
N LYS A 10 -5.52 44.20 2.06
CA LYS A 10 -6.50 43.70 1.08
C LYS A 10 -6.11 42.40 0.38
N ALA A 11 -4.84 42.27 0.00
CA ALA A 11 -4.42 41.11 -0.78
C ALA A 11 -2.99 40.73 -0.47
N TRP A 12 -2.77 39.42 -0.33
CA TRP A 12 -1.46 38.82 -0.06
C TRP A 12 -1.21 37.66 -1.02
N TYR A 13 0.07 37.38 -1.25
CA TYR A 13 0.50 36.21 -1.98
C TYR A 13 1.51 35.42 -1.15
N PHE A 14 1.57 34.16 -1.43
CA PHE A 14 2.59 33.23 -0.93
C PHE A 14 2.95 32.24 -2.04
N MET A 15 4.24 32.00 -2.23
CA MET A 15 4.75 31.01 -3.17
C MET A 15 5.81 30.15 -2.48
N ALA A 16 5.78 28.86 -2.77
CA ALA A 16 6.79 27.91 -2.33
C ALA A 16 7.20 27.03 -3.51
N PHE A 17 8.46 26.70 -3.56
CA PHE A 17 9.01 25.72 -4.48
C PHE A 17 9.92 24.78 -3.72
N GLU A 18 9.83 23.49 -4.04
CA GLU A 18 10.71 22.43 -3.55
C GLU A 18 11.17 21.57 -4.71
N GLY A 19 12.43 21.19 -4.69
CA GLY A 19 13.02 20.29 -5.67
C GLY A 19 13.84 19.23 -4.95
N ILE A 20 13.57 17.96 -5.27
CA ILE A 20 14.35 16.82 -4.83
C ILE A 20 14.98 16.19 -6.05
N VAL A 21 16.31 16.14 -6.04
CA VAL A 21 17.10 15.50 -7.08
C VAL A 21 18.03 14.52 -6.39
N GLU A 22 17.83 13.24 -6.65
CA GLU A 22 18.56 12.17 -6.00
C GLU A 22 19.04 11.18 -7.04
N GLU A 23 20.25 10.67 -6.87
CA GLU A 23 20.85 9.65 -7.72
C GLU A 23 21.47 8.56 -6.84
N LEU A 24 20.68 7.55 -6.54
CA LEU A 24 21.16 6.37 -5.84
C LEU A 24 21.59 5.31 -6.86
N THR A 25 22.64 4.58 -6.53
CA THR A 25 23.02 3.38 -7.27
C THR A 25 22.85 2.18 -6.35
N ARG A 26 22.01 1.25 -6.75
CA ARG A 26 21.86 -0.02 -6.06
C ARG A 26 22.81 -1.04 -6.66
N PRO A 27 23.69 -1.67 -5.84
CA PRO A 27 24.40 -2.87 -6.28
C PRO A 27 23.36 -3.92 -6.68
N ASN A 28 23.59 -4.57 -7.79
CA ASN A 28 22.68 -5.61 -8.27
C ASN A 28 23.28 -6.99 -8.03
N LEU A 29 22.69 -8.01 -8.62
CA LEU A 29 23.03 -9.41 -8.39
C LEU A 29 24.53 -9.76 -8.57
N SER A 30 25.35 -8.89 -9.19
CA SER A 30 26.73 -9.25 -9.54
C SER A 30 27.83 -8.68 -8.66
N GLU A 31 27.58 -7.67 -7.82
CA GLU A 31 28.69 -6.88 -7.28
C GLU A 31 29.47 -7.51 -6.13
N THR A 32 28.91 -8.46 -5.43
CA THR A 32 29.61 -9.14 -4.35
C THR A 32 29.28 -10.62 -4.33
N ILE A 33 30.04 -11.38 -5.07
CA ILE A 33 30.10 -12.84 -4.87
C ILE A 33 31.11 -13.07 -3.76
N GLY A 34 30.63 -13.26 -2.52
CA GLY A 34 31.50 -13.43 -1.36
C GLY A 34 32.33 -14.70 -1.39
N THR A 35 31.89 -15.71 -2.09
CA THR A 35 32.59 -16.99 -2.28
C THR A 35 32.69 -17.28 -3.76
N PRO A 36 33.89 -17.55 -4.28
CA PRO A 36 34.08 -17.94 -5.69
C PRO A 36 33.22 -19.14 -6.03
N CYS A 37 32.34 -18.99 -7.00
CA CYS A 37 31.50 -20.08 -7.46
C CYS A 37 32.07 -20.67 -8.75
N PRO A 38 32.48 -21.96 -8.79
CA PRO A 38 33.06 -22.58 -9.96
C PRO A 38 32.04 -23.01 -11.03
N VAL A 39 30.86 -22.39 -11.09
CA VAL A 39 29.84 -22.75 -12.10
C VAL A 39 30.26 -22.23 -13.48
N PRO A 40 30.77 -23.10 -14.37
CA PRO A 40 31.39 -22.67 -15.63
C PRO A 40 30.36 -22.45 -16.75
N ALA A 41 29.14 -22.93 -16.63
CA ALA A 41 28.18 -22.90 -17.72
C ALA A 41 26.77 -22.47 -17.25
N PRO A 42 26.04 -21.73 -18.10
CA PRO A 42 24.71 -21.25 -17.81
C PRO A 42 23.63 -22.37 -17.88
N VAL A 43 24.01 -23.56 -18.28
CA VAL A 43 23.05 -24.67 -18.53
C VAL A 43 23.45 -25.88 -17.67
N ILE A 44 22.49 -26.45 -16.97
CA ILE A 44 22.67 -27.66 -16.17
C ILE A 44 22.73 -28.86 -17.09
N THR A 45 23.91 -29.50 -17.24
CA THR A 45 24.10 -30.67 -18.10
C THR A 45 24.14 -31.99 -17.34
N ASN A 46 24.39 -31.94 -16.03
CA ASN A 46 24.49 -33.13 -15.19
C ASN A 46 24.18 -32.82 -13.72
N PRO A 47 23.88 -33.84 -12.89
CA PRO A 47 23.56 -33.66 -11.48
C PRO A 47 24.67 -33.01 -10.63
N ALA A 48 25.92 -33.25 -10.97
CA ALA A 48 27.05 -32.65 -10.24
C ALA A 48 27.10 -31.13 -10.44
N GLN A 49 26.81 -30.67 -11.62
CA GLN A 49 26.72 -29.24 -11.93
C GLN A 49 25.52 -28.58 -11.24
N GLU A 50 24.38 -29.25 -11.17
CA GLU A 50 23.24 -28.79 -10.41
C GLU A 50 23.56 -28.69 -8.91
N ALA A 51 24.25 -29.67 -8.35
CA ALA A 51 24.69 -29.64 -6.96
C ALA A 51 25.61 -28.43 -6.68
N LEU A 52 26.50 -28.09 -7.62
CA LEU A 52 27.34 -26.90 -7.50
C LEU A 52 26.51 -25.60 -7.52
N ILE A 53 25.51 -25.52 -8.39
CA ILE A 53 24.59 -24.34 -8.42
C ILE A 53 23.86 -24.21 -7.10
N ASN A 54 23.37 -25.31 -6.55
CA ASN A 54 22.62 -25.32 -5.31
C ASN A 54 23.49 -25.19 -4.05
N ALA A 55 24.81 -25.23 -4.18
CA ALA A 55 25.74 -25.18 -3.05
C ALA A 55 25.72 -23.83 -2.30
N SER A 56 25.41 -22.73 -2.97
CA SER A 56 25.32 -21.41 -2.37
C SER A 56 24.38 -20.48 -3.13
N GLY A 57 23.90 -19.43 -2.46
CA GLY A 57 23.12 -18.38 -3.11
C GLY A 57 23.91 -17.62 -4.19
N ASP A 58 25.22 -17.47 -4.01
CA ASP A 58 26.07 -16.82 -4.99
C ASP A 58 26.23 -17.67 -6.26
N CYS A 59 26.31 -19.00 -6.11
CA CYS A 59 26.29 -19.91 -7.24
C CYS A 59 24.98 -19.87 -8.02
N GLN A 60 23.84 -19.86 -7.33
CA GLN A 60 22.53 -19.71 -7.97
C GLN A 60 22.43 -18.41 -8.74
N ARG A 61 22.89 -17.32 -8.14
CA ARG A 61 22.93 -15.98 -8.74
C ARG A 61 23.76 -15.95 -10.01
N LEU A 62 24.99 -16.46 -9.95
CA LEU A 62 25.90 -16.49 -11.09
C LEU A 62 25.36 -17.35 -12.25
N ALA A 63 24.81 -18.53 -11.93
CA ALA A 63 24.22 -19.40 -12.95
C ALA A 63 23.03 -18.72 -13.65
N LEU A 64 22.17 -18.02 -12.89
CA LEU A 64 21.03 -17.29 -13.42
C LEU A 64 21.48 -16.16 -14.34
N ILE A 65 22.43 -15.32 -13.91
CA ILE A 65 22.97 -14.20 -14.71
C ILE A 65 23.58 -14.73 -16.01
N ASN A 66 24.41 -15.78 -15.93
CA ASN A 66 25.06 -16.37 -17.09
C ASN A 66 24.05 -16.99 -18.07
N PHE A 67 23.00 -17.66 -17.56
CA PHE A 67 21.93 -18.20 -18.38
C PHE A 67 21.19 -17.10 -19.16
N ILE A 68 20.80 -16.03 -18.47
CA ILE A 68 20.07 -14.92 -19.09
C ILE A 68 20.96 -14.18 -20.10
N GLN A 69 22.21 -13.93 -19.75
CA GLN A 69 23.18 -13.31 -20.67
C GLN A 69 23.37 -14.15 -21.95
N THR A 70 23.51 -15.46 -21.80
CA THR A 70 23.75 -16.36 -22.93
C THR A 70 22.50 -16.56 -23.78
N SER A 71 21.33 -16.75 -23.13
CA SER A 71 20.11 -17.10 -23.82
C SER A 71 19.32 -15.88 -24.34
N ARG A 72 19.49 -14.71 -23.74
CA ARG A 72 18.72 -13.48 -24.04
C ARG A 72 19.57 -12.26 -24.35
N GLY A 73 20.88 -12.35 -24.22
CA GLY A 73 21.79 -11.22 -24.45
C GLY A 73 21.63 -10.08 -23.45
N GLN A 74 21.03 -10.36 -22.25
CA GLN A 74 20.74 -9.36 -21.24
C GLN A 74 21.49 -9.64 -19.95
N ASN A 75 22.22 -8.65 -19.45
CA ASN A 75 22.95 -8.76 -18.19
C ASN A 75 22.09 -8.26 -17.01
N GLU A 76 21.59 -9.21 -16.23
CA GLU A 76 20.79 -8.93 -15.04
C GLU A 76 21.62 -8.59 -13.80
N GLY A 77 22.96 -8.66 -13.91
CA GLY A 77 23.88 -8.42 -12.81
C GLY A 77 24.42 -7.00 -12.71
N LEU A 78 24.08 -6.10 -13.61
CA LEU A 78 24.61 -4.73 -13.60
C LEU A 78 24.04 -3.88 -12.46
N PRO A 79 24.84 -2.97 -11.89
CA PRO A 79 24.34 -1.97 -10.96
C PRO A 79 23.22 -1.12 -11.56
N VAL A 80 22.21 -0.79 -10.77
CA VAL A 80 21.04 -0.04 -11.22
C VAL A 80 21.02 1.34 -10.59
N LYS A 81 21.06 2.38 -11.43
CA LYS A 81 20.87 3.76 -11.00
C LYS A 81 19.39 4.07 -10.81
N HIS A 82 19.05 4.69 -9.71
CA HIS A 82 17.70 5.15 -9.36
C HIS A 82 17.62 6.68 -9.34
N PRO A 83 17.56 7.37 -10.48
CA PRO A 83 17.36 8.81 -10.48
C PRO A 83 15.93 9.16 -10.04
N ILE A 84 15.84 10.04 -9.05
CA ILE A 84 14.59 10.63 -8.56
C ILE A 84 14.59 12.11 -8.91
N ARG A 85 13.50 12.58 -9.49
CA ARG A 85 13.28 13.99 -9.88
C ARG A 85 11.88 14.39 -9.46
N ASN A 86 11.77 15.06 -8.32
CA ASN A 86 10.49 15.53 -7.80
C ASN A 86 10.54 17.05 -7.65
N TYR A 87 9.51 17.73 -8.13
CA TYR A 87 9.35 19.17 -8.04
C TYR A 87 7.95 19.51 -7.57
N ALA A 88 7.85 20.34 -6.56
CA ALA A 88 6.57 20.82 -6.04
C ALA A 88 6.53 22.36 -6.09
N PHE A 89 5.40 22.88 -6.50
CA PHE A 89 5.11 24.30 -6.50
C PHE A 89 3.78 24.56 -5.81
N LEU A 90 3.76 25.54 -4.92
CA LEU A 90 2.55 26.09 -4.30
C LEU A 90 2.47 27.59 -4.60
N GLY A 91 1.37 28.02 -5.18
CA GLY A 91 0.97 29.41 -5.25
C GLY A 91 -0.31 29.64 -4.45
N LYS A 92 -0.33 30.63 -3.57
CA LYS A 92 -1.50 31.00 -2.78
C LYS A 92 -1.73 32.50 -2.82
N THR A 93 -2.99 32.91 -2.87
CA THR A 93 -3.42 34.28 -2.70
C THR A 93 -4.58 34.35 -1.73
N ASP A 94 -4.54 35.33 -0.85
CA ASP A 94 -5.59 35.65 0.10
C ASP A 94 -6.11 37.07 -0.17
N PHE A 95 -7.43 37.21 -0.24
CA PHE A 95 -8.10 38.48 -0.54
C PHE A 95 -9.12 38.81 0.54
N ASN A 96 -9.06 40.01 1.12
CA ASN A 96 -10.17 40.64 1.79
C ASN A 96 -11.04 41.32 0.72
N VAL A 97 -12.04 40.57 0.20
CA VAL A 97 -12.93 41.06 -0.85
C VAL A 97 -13.70 42.31 -0.34
N ASN A 98 -14.20 42.19 0.89
CA ASN A 98 -14.79 43.27 1.68
C ASN A 98 -14.69 42.90 3.18
N ASN A 99 -15.29 43.71 4.06
CA ASN A 99 -15.24 43.51 5.51
C ASN A 99 -15.86 42.18 5.98
N SER A 100 -16.70 41.56 5.18
CA SER A 100 -17.43 40.32 5.53
C SER A 100 -16.96 39.10 4.75
N ASN A 101 -16.17 39.29 3.68
CA ASN A 101 -15.78 38.19 2.78
C ASN A 101 -14.28 38.13 2.60
N GLN A 102 -13.71 36.95 2.92
CA GLN A 102 -12.32 36.61 2.66
C GLN A 102 -12.27 35.44 1.67
N LEU A 103 -11.49 35.59 0.61
CA LEU A 103 -11.31 34.61 -0.44
C LEU A 103 -9.84 34.12 -0.42
N ALA A 104 -9.63 32.82 -0.28
CA ALA A 104 -8.32 32.20 -0.40
C ALA A 104 -8.31 31.26 -1.62
N ILE A 105 -7.35 31.46 -2.50
CA ILE A 105 -7.14 30.62 -3.69
C ILE A 105 -5.74 30.03 -3.59
N SER A 106 -5.61 28.70 -3.72
CA SER A 106 -4.31 28.06 -3.81
C SER A 106 -4.26 27.07 -4.97
N TYR A 107 -3.10 27.02 -5.60
CA TYR A 107 -2.80 26.05 -6.65
C TYR A 107 -1.51 25.34 -6.30
N ASN A 108 -1.60 23.99 -6.29
CA ASN A 108 -0.46 23.09 -6.12
C ASN A 108 -0.19 22.38 -7.45
N PHE A 109 1.07 22.31 -7.80
CA PHE A 109 1.56 21.49 -8.89
C PHE A 109 2.68 20.61 -8.40
N ASP A 110 2.55 19.30 -8.59
CA ASP A 110 3.58 18.32 -8.27
C ASP A 110 3.97 17.56 -9.54
N TYR A 111 5.27 17.44 -9.73
CA TYR A 111 5.89 16.61 -10.76
C TYR A 111 6.78 15.58 -10.11
N SER A 112 6.62 14.31 -10.49
CA SER A 112 7.48 13.23 -10.01
C SER A 112 7.87 12.30 -11.15
N LYS A 113 9.17 11.97 -11.23
CA LYS A 113 9.68 10.93 -12.12
C LYS A 113 10.75 10.13 -11.39
N ASN A 114 10.44 8.86 -11.18
CA ASN A 114 11.33 7.90 -10.54
C ASN A 114 11.66 6.81 -11.57
N THR A 115 12.93 6.65 -11.87
CA THR A 115 13.39 5.66 -12.85
C THR A 115 14.04 4.49 -12.12
N ASN A 116 13.89 3.29 -12.67
CA ASN A 116 14.40 2.05 -12.10
C ASN A 116 13.83 1.75 -10.70
N GLN A 117 12.58 2.12 -10.46
CA GLN A 117 11.88 1.75 -9.23
C GLN A 117 11.66 0.24 -9.16
N THR A 118 11.82 -0.30 -7.97
CA THR A 118 11.42 -1.67 -7.66
C THR A 118 9.98 -1.67 -7.20
N PHE A 119 9.13 -2.41 -7.87
CA PHE A 119 7.72 -2.49 -7.58
C PHE A 119 7.31 -3.75 -6.83
N ASP A 120 8.20 -4.69 -6.69
CA ASP A 120 7.96 -5.99 -6.08
C ASP A 120 9.23 -6.43 -5.33
N VAL A 121 9.35 -7.63 -4.94
CA VAL A 121 10.33 -8.24 -4.05
C VAL A 121 11.82 -7.86 -4.22
N ALA A 122 12.60 -8.11 -3.23
CA ALA A 122 13.87 -7.52 -2.90
C ALA A 122 15.12 -7.98 -3.66
N THR A 123 15.11 -8.92 -4.55
CA THR A 123 16.30 -9.34 -5.29
C THR A 123 16.05 -9.30 -6.78
N TYR A 124 16.82 -8.51 -7.49
CA TYR A 124 16.39 -8.04 -8.77
C TYR A 124 17.45 -8.15 -9.82
N GLY A 125 17.00 -8.62 -10.96
CA GLY A 125 17.62 -8.29 -12.20
C GLY A 125 17.38 -6.83 -12.59
N THR A 126 18.16 -6.36 -13.53
CA THR A 126 18.03 -5.02 -14.11
C THR A 126 16.65 -4.80 -14.72
N SER A 127 16.07 -5.84 -15.34
CA SER A 127 14.79 -5.78 -16.02
C SER A 127 13.58 -5.76 -15.08
N ALA A 128 13.72 -6.17 -13.83
CA ALA A 128 12.61 -6.19 -12.86
C ALA A 128 12.27 -4.80 -12.27
N ASN A 129 12.75 -3.75 -12.90
CA ASN A 129 12.50 -2.38 -12.51
C ASN A 129 11.50 -1.70 -13.44
N GLY A 130 10.94 -0.59 -12.99
CA GLY A 130 10.03 0.21 -13.77
C GLY A 130 10.30 1.70 -13.69
N ILE A 131 9.54 2.45 -14.44
CA ILE A 131 9.52 3.91 -14.40
C ILE A 131 8.16 4.32 -13.83
N GLU A 132 8.19 5.09 -12.76
CA GLU A 132 7.00 5.79 -12.27
C GLU A 132 7.06 7.24 -12.73
N GLY A 133 6.06 7.65 -13.50
CA GLY A 133 6.00 8.99 -14.05
C GLY A 133 6.42 9.13 -15.52
N PRO A 134 6.39 10.39 -16.00
CA PRO A 134 6.20 11.63 -15.24
C PRO A 134 4.78 11.75 -14.67
N SER A 135 4.66 11.63 -13.36
CA SER A 135 3.42 11.90 -12.66
C SER A 135 3.23 13.41 -12.54
N LYS A 136 2.01 13.88 -12.72
CA LYS A 136 1.64 15.30 -12.62
C LYS A 136 0.35 15.43 -11.84
N ILE A 137 0.43 16.14 -10.73
CA ILE A 137 -0.75 16.46 -9.93
C ILE A 137 -0.97 17.97 -10.03
N ASN A 138 -2.19 18.36 -10.39
CA ASN A 138 -2.66 19.72 -10.37
C ASN A 138 -3.82 19.79 -9.39
N ASN A 139 -3.73 20.67 -8.41
CA ASN A 139 -4.78 20.86 -7.42
C ASN A 139 -5.08 22.34 -7.25
N LEU A 140 -6.33 22.72 -7.53
CA LEU A 140 -6.87 24.04 -7.30
C LEU A 140 -7.81 24.00 -6.11
N ASN A 141 -7.60 24.86 -5.11
CA ASN A 141 -8.52 25.05 -3.99
C ASN A 141 -8.97 26.51 -3.93
N VAL A 142 -10.27 26.69 -3.75
CA VAL A 142 -10.92 28.00 -3.57
C VAL A 142 -11.74 27.94 -2.29
N ASN A 143 -11.46 28.83 -1.34
CA ASN A 143 -12.14 28.89 -0.05
C ASN A 143 -12.71 30.31 0.13
N LEU A 144 -14.00 30.39 0.37
CA LEU A 144 -14.70 31.64 0.68
C LEU A 144 -15.22 31.60 2.13
N PHE A 145 -14.74 32.52 2.94
CA PHE A 145 -15.16 32.72 4.31
C PHE A 145 -16.03 33.94 4.39
N THR A 146 -17.28 33.82 4.76
CA THR A 146 -18.27 34.91 4.84
C THR A 146 -18.76 35.11 6.26
N THR A 147 -18.45 36.21 6.86
CA THR A 147 -19.06 36.68 8.12
C THR A 147 -20.42 37.27 7.82
N VAL A 148 -21.47 36.46 7.91
CA VAL A 148 -22.86 36.89 7.64
C VAL A 148 -23.35 37.87 8.72
N SER A 149 -22.95 37.63 9.97
CA SER A 149 -23.18 38.51 11.12
C SER A 149 -22.14 38.17 12.21
N PRO A 150 -22.05 38.95 13.31
CA PRO A 150 -21.13 38.62 14.42
C PRO A 150 -21.29 37.21 15.01
N THR A 151 -22.44 36.56 14.76
CA THR A 151 -22.77 35.23 15.28
C THR A 151 -22.98 34.18 14.19
N LYS A 152 -22.76 34.52 12.91
CA LYS A 152 -22.99 33.61 11.78
C LYS A 152 -21.85 33.67 10.80
N LEU A 153 -21.24 32.51 10.56
CA LEU A 153 -20.12 32.33 9.63
C LEU A 153 -20.50 31.26 8.58
N ASN A 154 -20.19 31.54 7.32
CA ASN A 154 -20.24 30.55 6.24
C ASN A 154 -18.83 30.27 5.70
N GLU A 155 -18.55 29.00 5.39
CA GLU A 155 -17.28 28.52 4.83
C GLU A 155 -17.60 27.65 3.61
N ALA A 156 -17.46 28.21 2.41
CA ALA A 156 -17.62 27.49 1.16
C ALA A 156 -16.25 27.06 0.61
N HIS A 157 -16.12 25.79 0.26
CA HIS A 157 -14.88 25.20 -0.24
C HIS A 157 -15.13 24.54 -1.59
N PHE A 158 -14.24 24.77 -2.54
CA PHE A 158 -14.18 24.10 -3.81
C PHE A 158 -12.76 23.58 -4.01
N SER A 159 -12.61 22.31 -4.39
CA SER A 159 -11.33 21.73 -4.78
C SER A 159 -11.47 20.97 -6.09
N TYR A 160 -10.49 21.11 -6.98
CA TYR A 160 -10.39 20.35 -8.20
C TYR A 160 -8.98 19.80 -8.32
N THR A 161 -8.86 18.48 -8.41
CA THR A 161 -7.59 17.78 -8.58
C THR A 161 -7.59 16.98 -9.87
N ARG A 162 -6.49 17.07 -10.62
CA ARG A 162 -6.22 16.22 -11.77
C ARG A 162 -4.86 15.57 -11.57
N GLU A 163 -4.84 14.25 -11.46
CA GLU A 163 -3.64 13.44 -11.33
C GLU A 163 -3.44 12.59 -12.59
N LEU A 164 -2.27 12.70 -13.20
CA LEU A 164 -1.78 11.80 -14.24
C LEU A 164 -0.64 10.97 -13.63
N ARG A 165 -0.78 9.65 -13.60
CA ARG A 165 0.18 8.75 -12.96
C ARG A 165 0.57 7.58 -13.86
N PRO A 166 1.31 7.81 -14.94
CA PRO A 166 1.76 6.74 -15.82
C PRO A 166 2.87 5.94 -15.16
N ARG A 167 2.85 4.63 -15.38
CA ARG A 167 3.90 3.70 -14.96
C ARG A 167 4.25 2.79 -16.13
N SER A 168 5.52 2.45 -16.29
CA SER A 168 5.96 1.57 -17.36
C SER A 168 7.08 0.65 -16.91
N ALA A 169 7.21 -0.50 -17.56
CA ALA A 169 8.37 -1.36 -17.44
C ALA A 169 9.58 -0.73 -18.12
N ILE A 170 10.78 -1.13 -17.70
CA ILE A 170 12.02 -0.81 -18.41
C ILE A 170 12.12 -1.69 -19.66
N PRO A 171 12.60 -1.18 -20.79
CA PRO A 171 12.84 -2.01 -21.96
C PRO A 171 13.72 -3.23 -21.63
N SER A 172 13.24 -4.41 -21.98
CA SER A 172 13.88 -5.68 -21.66
C SER A 172 13.69 -6.69 -22.78
N ASN A 173 14.69 -7.57 -22.95
CA ASN A 173 14.59 -8.76 -23.84
C ASN A 173 13.76 -9.89 -23.19
N ILE A 174 13.39 -9.73 -21.91
CA ILE A 174 12.54 -10.66 -21.17
C ILE A 174 11.27 -9.91 -20.81
N LEU A 175 10.22 -10.13 -21.56
CA LEU A 175 8.93 -9.44 -21.34
C LEU A 175 8.14 -10.05 -20.19
N ALA A 176 8.28 -11.37 -19.95
CA ALA A 176 7.56 -12.05 -18.89
C ALA A 176 8.19 -11.76 -17.51
N ASP A 177 7.35 -11.36 -16.56
CA ASP A 177 7.74 -11.28 -15.15
C ASP A 177 8.13 -12.67 -14.65
N THR A 178 9.36 -12.82 -14.15
CA THR A 178 9.87 -14.12 -13.76
C THR A 178 10.48 -14.08 -12.36
N GLY A 179 10.02 -14.97 -11.50
CA GLY A 179 10.61 -15.26 -10.19
C GLY A 179 11.21 -16.67 -10.18
N ALA A 180 12.49 -16.79 -9.80
CA ALA A 180 13.19 -18.07 -9.68
C ALA A 180 13.76 -18.22 -8.27
N GLY A 181 13.41 -19.33 -7.61
CA GLY A 181 13.77 -19.57 -6.21
C GLY A 181 12.81 -18.90 -5.22
N GLY A 182 13.07 -19.01 -3.94
CA GLY A 182 12.22 -18.47 -2.88
C GLY A 182 10.91 -19.24 -2.69
N GLY A 183 10.84 -20.48 -3.16
CA GLY A 183 9.68 -21.35 -3.02
C GLY A 183 9.29 -21.59 -1.56
N PHE A 184 9.08 -22.84 -1.17
CA PHE A 184 8.71 -23.19 0.21
C PHE A 184 9.92 -23.31 1.16
N ASN A 185 11.14 -23.19 0.65
CA ASN A 185 12.35 -23.28 1.45
C ASN A 185 12.91 -21.89 1.76
N PRO A 186 12.99 -21.48 3.05
CA PRO A 186 13.54 -20.18 3.43
C PRO A 186 14.99 -19.93 3.03
N ALA A 187 15.74 -21.00 2.78
CA ALA A 187 17.14 -20.90 2.35
C ALA A 187 17.28 -20.58 0.85
N ASP A 188 16.21 -20.73 0.08
CA ASP A 188 16.23 -20.42 -1.35
C ASP A 188 16.13 -18.91 -1.57
N LEU A 189 17.04 -18.38 -2.38
CA LEU A 189 16.98 -16.99 -2.77
C LEU A 189 15.90 -16.78 -3.84
N SER A 190 15.14 -15.70 -3.70
CA SER A 190 14.19 -15.27 -4.72
C SER A 190 14.84 -14.26 -5.65
N PHE A 191 14.94 -14.59 -6.93
CA PHE A 191 15.42 -13.72 -7.98
C PHE A 191 14.27 -13.30 -8.88
N ARG A 192 14.12 -12.00 -9.09
CA ARG A 192 13.11 -11.44 -10.00
C ARG A 192 13.80 -10.76 -11.17
N PHE A 193 13.29 -11.02 -12.36
CA PHE A 193 13.76 -10.43 -13.61
C PHE A 193 12.62 -10.46 -14.65
N GLY A 194 12.81 -9.74 -15.75
CA GLY A 194 11.72 -9.50 -16.71
C GLY A 194 10.81 -8.35 -16.29
N ASN A 195 9.93 -7.93 -17.16
CA ASN A 195 9.04 -6.82 -16.91
C ASN A 195 8.05 -7.15 -15.79
N PRO A 196 7.91 -6.32 -14.75
CA PRO A 196 6.93 -6.55 -13.68
C PRO A 196 5.53 -6.77 -14.26
N PHE A 197 4.84 -7.80 -13.81
CA PHE A 197 3.58 -8.29 -14.42
C PHE A 197 2.47 -7.24 -14.52
N PHE A 198 2.48 -6.26 -13.64
CA PHE A 198 1.48 -5.19 -13.60
C PHE A 198 1.92 -3.91 -14.33
N LEU A 199 3.17 -3.85 -14.83
CA LEU A 199 3.71 -2.72 -15.58
C LEU A 199 3.87 -3.00 -17.08
N GLY A 200 3.71 -4.22 -17.50
CA GLY A 200 4.08 -4.60 -18.85
C GLY A 200 2.94 -4.46 -19.88
N PRO A 201 3.09 -3.58 -20.88
CA PRO A 201 4.23 -2.67 -21.07
C PRO A 201 4.14 -1.39 -20.26
N ASN A 202 2.93 -0.93 -19.89
CA ASN A 202 2.69 0.28 -19.09
C ASN A 202 1.31 0.23 -18.43
N VAL A 203 1.09 1.12 -17.49
CA VAL A 203 -0.21 1.44 -16.89
C VAL A 203 -0.46 2.92 -17.13
N ASP A 204 -1.56 3.22 -17.80
CA ASP A 204 -2.04 4.59 -17.98
C ASP A 204 -3.14 4.85 -16.96
N GLU A 205 -2.96 5.84 -16.11
CA GLU A 205 -3.91 6.18 -15.05
C GLU A 205 -4.09 7.70 -14.97
N LEU A 206 -5.34 8.13 -15.08
CA LEU A 206 -5.75 9.53 -15.00
C LEU A 206 -6.93 9.65 -14.05
N ILE A 207 -6.77 10.43 -13.00
CA ILE A 207 -7.77 10.65 -11.97
C ILE A 207 -8.19 12.11 -11.97
N TRP A 208 -9.51 12.36 -11.96
CA TRP A 208 -10.10 13.65 -11.65
C TRP A 208 -10.92 13.57 -10.38
N ARG A 209 -10.80 14.59 -9.56
CA ARG A 209 -11.61 14.72 -8.36
C ARG A 209 -12.09 16.15 -8.21
N THR A 210 -13.39 16.32 -8.06
CA THR A 210 -14.04 17.58 -7.69
C THR A 210 -14.64 17.41 -6.30
N ASP A 211 -14.42 18.38 -5.43
CA ASP A 211 -14.93 18.39 -4.06
C ASP A 211 -15.58 19.75 -3.80
N VAL A 212 -16.84 19.75 -3.42
CA VAL A 212 -17.61 20.94 -3.05
C VAL A 212 -18.16 20.73 -1.65
N LYS A 213 -17.85 21.65 -0.75
CA LYS A 213 -18.25 21.59 0.65
C LYS A 213 -18.69 22.94 1.14
N ASP A 214 -19.78 22.97 1.89
CA ASP A 214 -20.26 24.16 2.58
C ASP A 214 -20.52 23.88 4.04
N ASN A 215 -20.12 24.81 4.90
CA ASN A 215 -20.30 24.76 6.34
C ASN A 215 -20.88 26.08 6.85
N PHE A 216 -22.00 26.02 7.54
CA PHE A 216 -22.63 27.17 8.16
C PHE A 216 -22.60 27.04 9.68
N SER A 217 -22.01 28.01 10.36
CA SER A 217 -21.85 28.07 11.81
C SER A 217 -22.70 29.16 12.42
N ILE A 218 -23.41 28.87 13.52
CA ILE A 218 -24.27 29.76 14.27
C ILE A 218 -23.85 29.74 15.74
N ILE A 219 -23.54 30.91 16.30
CA ILE A 219 -23.28 31.08 17.73
C ILE A 219 -24.52 31.65 18.38
N SER A 220 -25.09 30.96 19.38
CA SER A 220 -26.30 31.38 20.12
C SER A 220 -26.10 31.06 21.59
N GLY A 221 -25.86 32.07 22.41
CA GLY A 221 -25.55 31.90 23.82
C GLY A 221 -24.36 30.96 24.04
N ASN A 222 -24.59 29.85 24.71
CA ASN A 222 -23.58 28.84 25.00
C ASN A 222 -23.46 27.73 23.94
N HIS A 223 -24.14 27.86 22.80
CA HIS A 223 -24.17 26.91 21.71
C HIS A 223 -23.41 27.43 20.49
N THR A 224 -22.66 26.52 19.85
CA THR A 224 -22.08 26.74 18.52
C THR A 224 -22.54 25.60 17.62
N VAL A 225 -23.61 25.86 16.88
CA VAL A 225 -24.19 24.90 15.92
C VAL A 225 -23.48 25.02 14.59
N LYS A 226 -23.06 23.90 14.01
CA LYS A 226 -22.49 23.82 12.67
C LYS A 226 -23.28 22.83 11.82
N LEU A 227 -23.76 23.29 10.67
CA LEU A 227 -24.43 22.49 9.65
C LEU A 227 -23.56 22.46 8.41
N GLY A 228 -23.58 21.38 7.65
CA GLY A 228 -22.82 21.38 6.41
C GLY A 228 -23.18 20.22 5.50
N GLY A 229 -22.69 20.35 4.26
CA GLY A 229 -22.80 19.33 3.22
C GLY A 229 -21.51 19.22 2.42
N GLU A 230 -21.32 18.08 1.80
CA GLU A 230 -20.15 17.78 0.96
C GLU A 230 -20.60 16.90 -0.21
N TRP A 231 -20.09 17.20 -1.38
CA TRP A 231 -20.19 16.38 -2.57
C TRP A 231 -18.81 16.17 -3.15
N VAL A 232 -18.45 14.92 -3.40
CA VAL A 232 -17.18 14.55 -4.04
C VAL A 232 -17.48 13.70 -5.26
N HIS A 233 -17.00 14.15 -6.40
CA HIS A 233 -16.98 13.42 -7.66
C HIS A 233 -15.57 12.93 -7.94
N THR A 234 -15.39 11.63 -8.13
CA THR A 234 -14.11 11.06 -8.53
C THR A 234 -14.29 10.22 -9.79
N LEU A 235 -13.49 10.50 -10.80
CA LEU A 235 -13.40 9.70 -12.03
C LEU A 235 -11.97 9.16 -12.14
N ASN A 236 -11.84 7.85 -12.35
CA ASN A 236 -10.56 7.18 -12.63
C ASN A 236 -10.66 6.50 -14.01
N ASP A 237 -9.90 7.01 -14.96
CA ASP A 237 -9.71 6.38 -16.26
C ASP A 237 -8.36 5.68 -16.27
N GLN A 238 -8.36 4.37 -16.51
CA GLN A 238 -7.14 3.61 -16.57
C GLN A 238 -7.15 2.52 -17.65
N VAL A 239 -5.94 2.14 -18.09
CA VAL A 239 -5.70 0.90 -18.81
C VAL A 239 -4.70 0.08 -18.01
N PHE A 240 -5.18 -0.95 -17.34
CA PHE A 240 -4.37 -1.85 -16.52
C PHE A 240 -4.09 -3.15 -17.27
N ARG A 241 -2.83 -3.36 -17.65
CA ARG A 241 -2.38 -4.50 -18.47
C ARG A 241 -1.81 -5.64 -17.63
N GLY A 242 -2.48 -5.97 -16.53
CA GLY A 242 -2.03 -7.02 -15.62
C GLY A 242 -1.85 -8.38 -16.32
N PHE A 243 -0.66 -8.96 -16.19
CA PHE A 243 -0.27 -10.23 -16.78
C PHE A 243 -0.29 -10.30 -18.33
N PHE A 244 -0.42 -9.19 -19.04
CA PHE A 244 -0.44 -9.21 -20.52
C PHE A 244 0.84 -9.80 -21.13
N GLN A 245 1.97 -9.64 -20.46
CA GLN A 245 3.25 -10.19 -20.88
C GLN A 245 3.62 -11.51 -20.17
N GLY A 246 2.71 -12.04 -19.37
CA GLY A 246 2.89 -13.26 -18.60
C GLY A 246 3.66 -13.07 -17.30
N ARG A 247 3.39 -13.96 -16.35
CA ARG A 247 4.13 -14.08 -15.09
C ARG A 247 4.47 -15.55 -14.84
N TYR A 248 5.74 -15.81 -14.50
CA TYR A 248 6.25 -17.13 -14.18
C TYR A 248 6.85 -17.13 -12.78
N LEU A 249 6.48 -18.10 -11.95
CA LEU A 249 7.11 -18.35 -10.66
C LEU A 249 7.61 -19.80 -10.60
N PHE A 250 8.86 -19.97 -10.19
CA PHE A 250 9.52 -21.25 -10.07
C PHE A 250 9.94 -21.52 -8.64
N ASN A 251 9.91 -22.78 -8.22
CA ASN A 251 10.25 -23.20 -6.87
C ASN A 251 11.73 -22.98 -6.53
N THR A 252 12.64 -23.20 -7.49
CA THR A 252 14.09 -23.07 -7.32
C THR A 252 14.75 -22.47 -8.56
N VAL A 253 15.98 -21.96 -8.41
CA VAL A 253 16.78 -21.50 -9.55
C VAL A 253 17.13 -22.65 -10.50
N SER A 254 17.51 -23.79 -9.97
CA SER A 254 17.77 -24.99 -10.79
C SER A 254 16.51 -25.48 -11.51
N GLY A 255 15.35 -25.38 -10.88
CA GLY A 255 14.06 -25.67 -11.51
C GLY A 255 13.77 -24.75 -12.68
N PHE A 256 14.02 -23.46 -12.51
CA PHE A 256 13.91 -22.47 -13.59
C PHE A 256 14.86 -22.80 -14.73
N LEU A 257 16.16 -23.05 -14.45
CA LEU A 257 17.17 -23.34 -15.45
C LEU A 257 16.81 -24.58 -16.28
N ARG A 258 16.28 -25.64 -15.63
CA ARG A 258 15.80 -26.86 -16.32
C ARG A 258 14.59 -26.58 -17.20
N TYR A 259 13.65 -25.79 -16.72
CA TYR A 259 12.43 -25.46 -17.45
C TYR A 259 12.72 -24.50 -18.63
N ALA A 260 13.56 -23.51 -18.42
CA ALA A 260 13.82 -22.46 -19.41
C ALA A 260 14.84 -22.92 -20.48
N SER A 261 15.61 -23.98 -20.24
CA SER A 261 16.57 -24.53 -21.20
C SER A 261 15.83 -25.49 -22.15
N PRO A 262 15.90 -25.27 -23.48
CA PRO A 262 15.32 -26.22 -24.43
C PRO A 262 16.00 -27.58 -24.35
N ALA A 263 15.23 -28.64 -24.47
CA ALA A 263 15.74 -30.02 -24.51
C ALA A 263 16.81 -30.25 -25.59
N ALA A 264 16.72 -29.52 -26.70
CA ALA A 264 17.73 -29.55 -27.78
C ALA A 264 19.13 -29.08 -27.36
N LEU A 265 19.28 -28.36 -26.25
CA LEU A 265 20.57 -27.97 -25.68
C LEU A 265 21.16 -29.04 -24.74
N GLY A 266 20.52 -30.21 -24.63
CA GLY A 266 21.01 -31.36 -23.88
C GLY A 266 20.94 -31.28 -22.36
N ALA A 267 20.36 -30.22 -21.82
CA ALA A 267 20.45 -29.94 -20.40
C ALA A 267 19.09 -29.65 -19.73
N GLY A 268 18.15 -29.07 -20.44
CA GLY A 268 16.81 -28.79 -19.95
C GLY A 268 15.77 -29.74 -20.52
N PHE A 269 14.59 -29.72 -19.94
CA PHE A 269 13.44 -30.46 -20.45
C PHE A 269 12.35 -29.54 -21.01
N GLY A 270 12.63 -28.22 -21.03
CA GLY A 270 11.63 -27.21 -21.41
C GLY A 270 10.39 -27.29 -20.48
N PRO A 271 9.17 -27.08 -21.02
CA PRO A 271 7.94 -27.14 -20.24
C PRO A 271 7.67 -28.52 -19.61
N ASN A 272 8.37 -29.55 -20.04
CA ASN A 272 8.27 -30.91 -19.47
C ASN A 272 9.24 -31.19 -18.31
N ALA A 273 10.01 -30.20 -17.89
CA ALA A 273 10.86 -30.34 -16.72
C ALA A 273 10.04 -30.75 -15.49
N GLY A 274 10.44 -31.85 -14.84
CA GLY A 274 9.83 -32.37 -13.63
C GLY A 274 10.84 -32.60 -12.53
N GLN A 275 10.38 -32.64 -11.29
CA GLN A 275 11.15 -32.98 -10.12
C GLN A 275 10.50 -34.16 -9.38
N CYS A 276 11.26 -35.20 -9.15
CA CYS A 276 10.84 -36.35 -8.37
C CYS A 276 10.73 -36.03 -6.88
N PRO A 277 9.96 -36.80 -6.08
CA PRO A 277 9.86 -36.58 -4.63
C PRO A 277 11.22 -36.67 -3.90
N ASN A 278 12.20 -37.38 -4.46
CA ASN A 278 13.57 -37.49 -3.95
C ASN A 278 14.47 -36.32 -4.37
N GLY A 279 13.94 -35.28 -5.08
CA GLY A 279 14.67 -34.13 -5.53
C GLY A 279 15.38 -34.31 -6.88
N THR A 280 15.39 -35.51 -7.49
CA THR A 280 16.00 -35.70 -8.81
C THR A 280 15.15 -35.10 -9.94
N TRP A 281 15.82 -34.62 -11.00
CA TRP A 281 15.14 -34.04 -12.17
C TRP A 281 14.82 -35.11 -13.20
N THR A 282 13.64 -35.02 -13.83
CA THR A 282 13.17 -35.90 -14.88
C THR A 282 12.34 -35.14 -15.92
N ASP A 283 12.15 -35.74 -17.08
CA ASP A 283 11.10 -35.33 -18.01
C ASP A 283 9.73 -35.86 -17.50
N LEU A 284 8.74 -34.99 -17.36
CA LEU A 284 7.40 -35.35 -16.93
C LEU A 284 6.70 -36.39 -17.83
N ASN A 285 7.16 -36.52 -19.09
CA ASN A 285 6.67 -37.54 -20.01
C ASN A 285 7.40 -38.87 -19.88
N ALA A 286 8.49 -38.95 -19.10
CA ALA A 286 9.24 -40.15 -18.89
C ALA A 286 8.70 -40.92 -17.64
N PRO A 287 8.52 -42.21 -17.71
CA PRO A 287 8.00 -43.01 -16.59
C PRO A 287 9.01 -43.24 -15.45
N SER A 288 10.16 -42.57 -15.51
CA SER A 288 11.30 -42.79 -14.60
C SER A 288 11.10 -42.35 -13.15
N CYS A 289 10.01 -41.59 -12.87
CA CYS A 289 9.76 -41.09 -11.53
C CYS A 289 8.25 -40.92 -11.27
N ALA A 290 7.68 -41.81 -10.51
CA ALA A 290 6.28 -41.72 -10.09
C ALA A 290 6.11 -40.51 -9.15
N GLY A 291 5.15 -39.60 -9.46
CA GLY A 291 4.84 -38.44 -8.66
C GLY A 291 5.76 -37.27 -8.93
N ALA A 292 6.44 -37.20 -10.07
CA ALA A 292 7.18 -36.01 -10.51
C ALA A 292 6.25 -34.80 -10.63
N SER A 293 6.69 -33.64 -10.15
CA SER A 293 5.98 -32.36 -10.23
C SER A 293 6.72 -31.38 -11.11
N THR A 294 5.99 -30.42 -11.70
CA THR A 294 6.62 -29.32 -12.44
C THR A 294 7.33 -28.36 -11.47
N PRO A 295 8.49 -27.81 -11.82
CA PRO A 295 9.11 -26.73 -11.06
C PRO A 295 8.38 -25.39 -11.19
N LEU A 296 7.46 -25.29 -12.17
CA LEU A 296 6.62 -24.10 -12.37
C LEU A 296 5.55 -24.07 -11.28
N LEU A 297 5.70 -23.17 -10.32
CA LEU A 297 4.72 -22.98 -9.24
C LEU A 297 3.46 -22.29 -9.76
N LEU A 298 3.64 -21.23 -10.54
CA LEU A 298 2.53 -20.44 -11.05
C LEU A 298 2.89 -19.80 -12.40
N PHE A 299 1.97 -19.91 -13.33
CA PHE A 299 1.93 -19.12 -14.56
C PHE A 299 0.62 -18.34 -14.61
N LEU A 300 0.69 -17.04 -14.91
CA LEU A 300 -0.48 -16.19 -15.13
C LEU A 300 -0.31 -15.42 -16.43
N GLN A 301 -1.39 -15.32 -17.20
CA GLN A 301 -1.43 -14.56 -18.43
C GLN A 301 -2.78 -13.87 -18.57
N GLY A 302 -2.78 -12.56 -18.82
CA GLY A 302 -3.98 -11.83 -19.19
C GLY A 302 -4.49 -12.26 -20.58
N ALA A 303 -5.79 -12.42 -20.72
CA ALA A 303 -6.45 -12.73 -21.97
C ALA A 303 -7.69 -11.85 -22.16
N GLY A 304 -7.99 -11.55 -23.41
CA GLY A 304 -9.23 -10.92 -23.83
C GLY A 304 -10.27 -11.95 -24.30
N PRO A 305 -11.44 -11.51 -24.78
CA PRO A 305 -12.55 -12.38 -25.15
C PRO A 305 -12.22 -13.42 -26.25
N ASN A 306 -11.31 -13.07 -27.16
CA ASN A 306 -11.03 -13.87 -28.34
C ASN A 306 -9.55 -14.15 -28.57
N GLY A 307 -8.74 -14.14 -27.51
CA GLY A 307 -7.31 -14.37 -27.63
C GLY A 307 -6.47 -13.58 -26.63
N PRO A 308 -5.24 -13.16 -27.01
CA PRO A 308 -4.38 -12.37 -26.15
C PRO A 308 -5.07 -11.10 -25.67
N ALA A 309 -4.70 -10.65 -24.48
CA ALA A 309 -5.22 -9.43 -23.90
C ALA A 309 -4.86 -8.20 -24.75
N THR A 310 -5.81 -7.29 -24.90
CA THR A 310 -5.65 -6.00 -25.57
C THR A 310 -5.92 -4.86 -24.59
N ASP A 311 -5.60 -3.63 -24.96
CA ASP A 311 -5.88 -2.47 -24.14
C ASP A 311 -7.35 -2.37 -23.73
N ALA A 312 -8.27 -2.76 -24.62
CA ALA A 312 -9.70 -2.81 -24.32
C ALA A 312 -10.05 -3.76 -23.16
N ALA A 313 -9.31 -4.86 -22.99
CA ALA A 313 -9.52 -5.77 -21.87
C ALA A 313 -9.10 -5.13 -20.53
N GLY A 314 -8.07 -4.30 -20.53
CA GLY A 314 -7.60 -3.59 -19.34
C GLY A 314 -8.22 -2.22 -19.11
N ALA A 315 -9.01 -1.71 -20.05
CA ALA A 315 -9.57 -0.37 -19.96
C ALA A 315 -10.74 -0.31 -18.97
N SER A 316 -10.76 0.73 -18.16
CA SER A 316 -11.88 1.03 -17.26
C SER A 316 -12.02 2.52 -17.04
N SER A 317 -13.26 2.99 -16.90
CA SER A 317 -13.62 4.33 -16.48
C SER A 317 -14.56 4.21 -15.29
N ILE A 318 -14.07 4.49 -14.11
CA ILE A 318 -14.79 4.28 -12.86
C ILE A 318 -15.16 5.63 -12.27
N LYS A 319 -16.44 5.80 -11.99
CA LYS A 319 -17.02 7.00 -11.44
C LYS A 319 -17.62 6.74 -10.07
N ASN A 320 -17.17 7.47 -9.06
CA ASN A 320 -17.79 7.48 -7.73
C ASN A 320 -18.37 8.87 -7.42
N GLU A 321 -19.56 8.87 -6.83
CA GLU A 321 -20.18 10.04 -6.25
C GLU A 321 -20.33 9.83 -4.74
N ASP A 322 -19.76 10.71 -3.95
CA ASP A 322 -19.89 10.67 -2.50
C ASP A 322 -20.68 11.89 -2.02
N TYR A 323 -21.68 11.67 -1.20
CA TYR A 323 -22.51 12.70 -0.60
C TYR A 323 -22.41 12.64 0.91
N ALA A 324 -22.40 13.79 1.55
CA ALA A 324 -22.48 13.87 3.00
C ALA A 324 -23.27 15.09 3.47
N LEU A 325 -24.02 14.91 4.55
CA LEU A 325 -24.70 15.98 5.30
C LEU A 325 -24.41 15.81 6.78
N PHE A 326 -24.24 16.92 7.50
CA PHE A 326 -24.03 16.85 8.93
C PHE A 326 -24.63 18.02 9.69
N ALA A 327 -24.93 17.75 10.95
CA ALA A 327 -25.31 18.74 11.95
C ALA A 327 -24.58 18.42 13.26
N GLN A 328 -23.98 19.41 13.87
CA GLN A 328 -23.29 19.28 15.15
C GLN A 328 -23.46 20.49 16.03
N ASP A 329 -23.41 20.33 17.34
CA ASP A 329 -23.43 21.39 18.31
C ASP A 329 -22.28 21.24 19.32
N LYS A 330 -21.67 22.35 19.65
CA LYS A 330 -20.76 22.52 20.77
C LYS A 330 -21.50 23.31 21.84
N TRP A 331 -21.92 22.63 22.92
CA TRP A 331 -22.65 23.23 24.03
C TRP A 331 -21.74 23.42 25.25
N GLN A 332 -21.44 24.67 25.57
CA GLN A 332 -20.71 25.03 26.77
C GLN A 332 -21.67 25.13 27.97
N ILE A 333 -21.96 23.99 28.62
CA ILE A 333 -22.92 23.89 29.74
C ILE A 333 -22.43 24.75 30.91
N ARG A 334 -21.08 24.76 31.15
CA ARG A 334 -20.43 25.56 32.18
C ARG A 334 -19.09 26.07 31.62
N PRO A 335 -18.49 27.14 32.16
CA PRO A 335 -17.20 27.64 31.71
C PRO A 335 -16.09 26.57 31.65
N ASN A 336 -16.19 25.54 32.51
CA ASN A 336 -15.23 24.46 32.61
C ASN A 336 -15.78 23.10 32.09
N PHE A 337 -16.95 23.07 31.46
CA PHE A 337 -17.54 21.83 30.94
C PHE A 337 -18.26 22.04 29.62
N THR A 338 -17.77 21.36 28.59
CA THR A 338 -18.28 21.44 27.22
C THR A 338 -18.64 20.06 26.72
N ILE A 339 -19.79 19.93 26.04
CA ILE A 339 -20.21 18.75 25.29
C ILE A 339 -20.21 19.10 23.80
N ASN A 340 -19.73 18.18 22.97
CA ASN A 340 -19.87 18.23 21.51
C ASN A 340 -20.68 17.02 21.08
N TYR A 341 -21.69 17.21 20.25
CA TYR A 341 -22.49 16.11 19.71
C TYR A 341 -22.97 16.44 18.31
N GLY A 342 -23.18 15.41 17.51
CA GLY A 342 -23.64 15.61 16.14
C GLY A 342 -23.93 14.31 15.44
N LEU A 343 -24.49 14.47 14.25
CA LEU A 343 -24.79 13.38 13.34
C LEU A 343 -24.31 13.75 11.94
N ARG A 344 -23.61 12.83 11.29
CA ARG A 344 -23.26 12.90 9.88
C ARG A 344 -23.91 11.73 9.15
N TRP A 345 -24.46 11.98 8.00
CA TRP A 345 -24.90 10.97 7.03
C TRP A 345 -23.99 11.00 5.82
N GLU A 346 -23.65 9.83 5.31
CA GLU A 346 -22.90 9.66 4.06
C GLU A 346 -23.56 8.64 3.14
N ALA A 347 -23.27 8.78 1.85
CA ALA A 347 -23.61 7.83 0.82
C ALA A 347 -22.48 7.78 -0.21
N GLN A 348 -22.02 6.59 -0.55
CA GLN A 348 -21.08 6.36 -1.66
C GLN A 348 -21.85 5.67 -2.79
N ILE A 349 -21.88 6.29 -3.98
CA ILE A 349 -22.53 5.75 -5.15
C ILE A 349 -21.45 5.09 -6.02
N PHE A 350 -21.56 3.79 -6.18
CA PHE A 350 -20.67 2.99 -7.01
C PHE A 350 -21.06 3.09 -8.49
N PRO A 351 -20.10 2.83 -9.41
CA PRO A 351 -20.38 2.79 -10.84
C PRO A 351 -21.23 1.57 -11.23
N ASP A 352 -21.91 1.68 -12.36
CA ASP A 352 -22.56 0.55 -12.98
C ASP A 352 -21.53 -0.41 -13.61
N VAL A 353 -21.91 -1.69 -13.74
CA VAL A 353 -21.09 -2.67 -14.43
C VAL A 353 -21.13 -2.45 -15.95
N THR A 354 -20.02 -2.71 -16.62
CA THR A 354 -19.89 -2.50 -18.09
C THR A 354 -20.53 -3.62 -18.93
N VAL A 355 -20.55 -4.84 -18.35
CA VAL A 355 -21.17 -6.01 -18.97
C VAL A 355 -22.38 -6.43 -18.14
N PRO A 356 -23.57 -6.61 -18.74
CA PRO A 356 -24.72 -7.09 -17.99
C PRO A 356 -24.41 -8.41 -17.27
N PRO A 357 -24.79 -8.59 -15.98
CA PRO A 357 -24.42 -9.76 -15.20
C PRO A 357 -24.73 -11.11 -15.88
N ALA A 358 -25.89 -11.22 -16.54
CA ALA A 358 -26.29 -12.43 -17.27
C ALA A 358 -25.40 -12.75 -18.49
N ALA A 359 -24.66 -11.77 -19.01
CA ALA A 359 -23.77 -11.92 -20.17
C ALA A 359 -22.30 -12.18 -19.74
N THR A 360 -22.01 -12.19 -18.46
CA THR A 360 -20.67 -12.49 -17.92
C THR A 360 -20.40 -14.00 -17.87
N ALA A 361 -19.15 -14.39 -17.60
CA ALA A 361 -18.82 -15.79 -17.43
C ALA A 361 -19.50 -16.45 -16.21
N TYR A 362 -19.91 -15.66 -15.22
CA TYR A 362 -20.66 -16.14 -14.06
C TYR A 362 -22.18 -16.03 -14.21
N GLY A 363 -22.69 -15.62 -15.38
CA GLY A 363 -24.12 -15.42 -15.59
C GLY A 363 -24.98 -16.65 -15.27
N PHE A 364 -24.47 -17.86 -15.51
CA PHE A 364 -25.15 -19.12 -15.17
C PHE A 364 -25.26 -19.34 -13.65
N ALA A 365 -24.36 -18.76 -12.84
CA ALA A 365 -24.30 -18.96 -11.41
C ALA A 365 -25.21 -17.97 -10.64
N LEU A 366 -25.74 -16.92 -11.25
CA LEU A 366 -26.55 -15.90 -10.60
C LEU A 366 -27.83 -16.47 -9.96
N SER A 367 -28.33 -17.61 -10.42
CA SER A 367 -29.48 -18.29 -9.81
C SER A 367 -29.12 -19.33 -8.75
N ASP A 368 -27.82 -19.60 -8.53
CA ASP A 368 -27.35 -20.54 -7.52
C ASP A 368 -27.25 -19.82 -6.17
N PRO A 369 -27.99 -20.27 -5.12
CA PRO A 369 -27.97 -19.61 -3.81
C PRO A 369 -26.57 -19.62 -3.12
N ARG A 370 -25.62 -20.41 -3.64
CA ARG A 370 -24.24 -20.42 -3.16
C ARG A 370 -23.38 -19.32 -3.78
N PHE A 371 -23.90 -18.66 -4.86
CA PHE A 371 -23.21 -17.56 -5.49
C PHE A 371 -23.61 -16.24 -4.78
N PRO A 372 -22.71 -15.56 -4.07
CA PRO A 372 -23.08 -14.50 -3.12
C PRO A 372 -23.27 -13.12 -3.78
N SER A 373 -23.51 -13.06 -5.07
CA SER A 373 -23.58 -11.80 -5.84
C SER A 373 -24.67 -11.85 -6.90
N ASP A 374 -25.32 -10.73 -7.12
CA ASP A 374 -26.18 -10.52 -8.30
C ASP A 374 -25.41 -9.96 -9.51
N GLY A 375 -24.08 -9.79 -9.36
CA GLY A 375 -23.18 -9.27 -10.40
C GLY A 375 -23.13 -7.75 -10.48
N THR A 376 -23.77 -7.02 -9.55
CA THR A 376 -23.74 -5.56 -9.47
C THR A 376 -22.97 -5.06 -8.25
N LEU A 377 -22.68 -3.76 -8.22
CA LEU A 377 -22.06 -3.10 -7.06
C LEU A 377 -23.14 -2.32 -6.30
N HIS A 378 -23.54 -2.82 -5.14
CA HIS A 378 -24.55 -2.17 -4.31
C HIS A 378 -23.98 -0.96 -3.57
N SER A 379 -24.50 0.23 -3.89
CA SER A 379 -24.07 1.50 -3.30
C SER A 379 -24.53 1.65 -1.85
N PRO A 380 -23.62 1.79 -0.86
CA PRO A 380 -24.01 2.06 0.51
C PRO A 380 -24.54 3.49 0.66
N LYS A 381 -25.78 3.63 1.14
CA LYS A 381 -26.51 4.92 1.23
C LYS A 381 -27.00 5.26 2.65
N LYS A 382 -26.80 4.38 3.63
CA LYS A 382 -27.37 4.50 4.99
C LYS A 382 -26.27 4.61 6.05
N GLU A 383 -25.28 5.47 5.80
CA GLU A 383 -24.10 5.59 6.65
C GLU A 383 -24.24 6.71 7.67
N PHE A 384 -25.00 6.44 8.73
CA PHE A 384 -25.21 7.37 9.83
C PHE A 384 -24.10 7.28 10.87
N GLN A 385 -23.48 8.41 11.18
CA GLN A 385 -22.28 8.56 12.01
C GLN A 385 -22.56 9.47 13.21
N PRO A 386 -23.22 8.99 14.27
CA PRO A 386 -23.36 9.74 15.51
C PRO A 386 -22.00 9.92 16.19
N ARG A 387 -21.78 11.10 16.76
CA ARG A 387 -20.58 11.44 17.51
C ARG A 387 -20.97 12.23 18.74
N VAL A 388 -20.32 11.93 19.87
CA VAL A 388 -20.49 12.64 21.12
C VAL A 388 -19.17 12.69 21.87
N GLY A 389 -18.88 13.77 22.53
CA GLY A 389 -17.72 13.91 23.37
C GLY A 389 -17.88 15.05 24.36
N PHE A 390 -17.07 15.02 25.42
CA PHE A 390 -17.03 16.11 26.38
C PHE A 390 -15.59 16.47 26.74
N ALA A 391 -15.43 17.68 27.21
CA ALA A 391 -14.21 18.16 27.86
C ALA A 391 -14.56 18.82 29.18
N TRP A 392 -13.93 18.35 30.25
CA TRP A 392 -14.15 18.83 31.61
C TRP A 392 -12.83 19.25 32.26
N ASP A 393 -12.68 20.55 32.50
CA ASP A 393 -11.64 21.06 33.38
C ASP A 393 -12.08 20.94 34.84
N ILE A 394 -11.65 19.86 35.49
CA ILE A 394 -11.99 19.53 36.89
C ILE A 394 -11.44 20.60 37.84
N SER A 395 -10.25 21.10 37.55
CA SER A 395 -9.57 22.09 38.37
C SER A 395 -10.12 23.51 38.24
N LYS A 396 -10.91 23.79 37.21
CA LYS A 396 -11.36 25.13 36.80
C LYS A 396 -10.23 26.12 36.50
N ARG A 397 -9.00 25.62 36.36
CA ARG A 397 -7.76 26.40 36.11
C ARG A 397 -6.93 25.81 34.98
N GLY A 398 -7.46 24.85 34.24
CA GLY A 398 -6.77 24.16 33.17
C GLY A 398 -5.73 23.14 33.60
N LYS A 399 -5.65 22.83 34.91
CA LYS A 399 -4.62 21.95 35.47
C LYS A 399 -4.96 20.47 35.42
N SER A 400 -6.25 20.14 35.50
CA SER A 400 -6.76 18.78 35.50
C SER A 400 -7.90 18.71 34.50
N VAL A 401 -7.67 18.06 33.36
CA VAL A 401 -8.64 18.00 32.27
C VAL A 401 -8.95 16.55 31.92
N LEU A 402 -10.25 16.23 31.94
CA LEU A 402 -10.76 14.96 31.45
C LEU A 402 -11.50 15.19 30.13
N ARG A 403 -11.15 14.39 29.10
CA ARG A 403 -11.83 14.37 27.80
C ARG A 403 -12.30 12.97 27.52
N SER A 404 -13.46 12.83 26.91
CA SER A 404 -13.88 11.55 26.35
C SER A 404 -14.72 11.78 25.13
N SER A 405 -14.64 10.85 24.19
CA SER A 405 -15.44 10.87 22.97
C SER A 405 -15.83 9.46 22.55
N PHE A 406 -16.96 9.38 21.87
CA PHE A 406 -17.44 8.20 21.16
C PHE A 406 -17.92 8.62 19.78
N GLY A 407 -17.61 7.82 18.76
CA GLY A 407 -18.06 8.09 17.40
C GLY A 407 -18.16 6.84 16.55
N VAL A 408 -19.08 6.90 15.59
CA VAL A 408 -19.22 5.93 14.51
C VAL A 408 -18.65 6.55 13.23
N TYR A 409 -17.85 5.79 12.50
CA TYR A 409 -17.21 6.24 11.27
C TYR A 409 -17.34 5.16 10.20
N PHE A 410 -17.54 5.58 8.95
CA PHE A 410 -17.48 4.70 7.80
C PHE A 410 -16.24 5.00 6.96
N ALA A 411 -15.65 3.97 6.38
CA ALA A 411 -14.58 4.11 5.40
C ALA A 411 -15.14 3.89 4.00
N ARG A 412 -14.76 4.75 3.06
CA ARG A 412 -15.13 4.60 1.65
C ARG A 412 -14.40 3.40 1.04
N GLN A 413 -15.10 2.62 0.22
CA GLN A 413 -14.48 1.56 -0.55
C GLN A 413 -13.58 2.12 -1.64
N ASN A 414 -12.37 1.59 -1.76
CA ASN A 414 -11.41 2.03 -2.75
C ASN A 414 -11.78 1.61 -4.18
N MET A 415 -11.32 2.38 -5.17
CA MET A 415 -11.64 2.14 -6.58
C MET A 415 -10.92 0.91 -7.15
N LEU A 416 -9.80 0.48 -6.58
CA LEU A 416 -9.08 -0.72 -7.03
C LEU A 416 -9.92 -2.00 -6.90
N SER A 417 -10.67 -2.14 -5.80
CA SER A 417 -11.59 -3.27 -5.62
C SER A 417 -12.75 -3.22 -6.58
N GLN A 418 -13.27 -2.02 -6.86
CA GLN A 418 -14.37 -1.80 -7.79
C GLN A 418 -13.95 -2.14 -9.23
N VAL A 419 -12.76 -1.67 -9.67
CA VAL A 419 -12.28 -1.93 -11.03
C VAL A 419 -12.13 -3.43 -11.31
N GLY A 420 -11.63 -4.19 -10.35
CA GLY A 420 -11.52 -5.64 -10.47
C GLY A 420 -12.86 -6.30 -10.74
N SER A 421 -13.90 -5.91 -10.02
CA SER A 421 -15.24 -6.48 -10.19
C SER A 421 -15.93 -6.04 -11.50
N ILE A 422 -15.56 -4.89 -12.04
CA ILE A 422 -16.11 -4.40 -13.32
C ILE A 422 -15.43 -5.06 -14.52
N THR A 423 -14.09 -5.15 -14.49
CA THR A 423 -13.30 -5.60 -15.65
C THR A 423 -13.06 -7.11 -15.67
N THR A 424 -12.85 -7.74 -14.50
CA THR A 424 -12.54 -9.17 -14.39
C THR A 424 -13.85 -9.99 -14.29
N ASN A 425 -14.65 -9.91 -15.30
CA ASN A 425 -15.98 -10.55 -15.40
C ASN A 425 -15.97 -11.83 -16.27
N GLY A 426 -14.78 -12.26 -16.72
CA GLY A 426 -14.59 -13.44 -17.56
C GLY A 426 -14.98 -13.26 -19.03
N VAL A 427 -15.42 -12.06 -19.42
CA VAL A 427 -15.70 -11.68 -20.80
C VAL A 427 -14.79 -10.55 -21.25
N GLN A 428 -14.75 -9.43 -20.51
CA GLN A 428 -13.87 -8.32 -20.85
C GLN A 428 -12.41 -8.68 -20.59
N GLN A 429 -12.11 -9.18 -19.40
CA GLN A 429 -10.78 -9.63 -19.00
C GLN A 429 -10.86 -11.03 -18.40
N GLN A 430 -9.91 -11.86 -18.78
CA GLN A 430 -9.70 -13.21 -18.30
C GLN A 430 -8.25 -13.38 -17.85
N THR A 431 -8.00 -14.39 -17.00
CA THR A 431 -6.65 -14.77 -16.60
C THR A 431 -6.45 -16.26 -16.88
N ILE A 432 -5.48 -16.59 -17.72
CA ILE A 432 -5.03 -17.96 -17.91
C ILE A 432 -4.08 -18.26 -16.75
N ALA A 433 -4.35 -19.34 -16.04
CA ALA A 433 -3.52 -19.81 -14.92
C ALA A 433 -3.00 -21.22 -15.19
N GLY A 434 -1.79 -21.51 -14.76
CA GLY A 434 -1.14 -22.80 -14.90
C GLY A 434 -0.10 -23.06 -13.82
N GLY A 435 0.53 -24.24 -13.85
CA GLY A 435 1.54 -24.65 -12.88
C GLY A 435 0.96 -25.46 -11.72
N LEU A 436 1.79 -25.65 -10.65
CA LEU A 436 1.46 -26.53 -9.53
C LEU A 436 0.19 -26.11 -8.76
N PHE A 437 -0.05 -24.81 -8.64
CA PHE A 437 -1.14 -24.29 -7.82
C PHE A 437 -2.44 -24.04 -8.57
N ALA A 438 -2.39 -23.95 -9.92
CA ALA A 438 -3.56 -23.63 -10.70
C ALA A 438 -3.95 -24.82 -11.59
N ASN A 439 -3.28 -24.99 -12.72
CA ASN A 439 -3.50 -26.10 -13.61
C ASN A 439 -2.17 -26.72 -14.06
N PRO A 440 -1.84 -27.93 -13.62
CA PRO A 440 -0.57 -28.56 -13.94
C PRO A 440 -0.38 -28.85 -15.45
N THR A 441 -1.45 -28.81 -16.25
CA THR A 441 -1.36 -29.07 -17.69
C THR A 441 -0.97 -27.83 -18.51
N VAL A 442 -1.14 -26.63 -17.96
CA VAL A 442 -0.72 -25.38 -18.62
C VAL A 442 0.70 -25.06 -18.26
N ARG A 443 1.60 -25.34 -19.18
CA ARG A 443 3.06 -25.21 -19.04
C ARG A 443 3.65 -24.57 -20.31
N PRO A 444 3.58 -23.24 -20.46
CA PRO A 444 4.10 -22.57 -21.64
C PRO A 444 5.63 -22.62 -21.70
N THR A 445 6.20 -22.53 -22.91
CA THR A 445 7.64 -22.38 -23.09
C THR A 445 8.06 -20.99 -22.61
N TRP A 446 8.98 -20.94 -21.63
CA TRP A 446 9.50 -19.68 -21.10
C TRP A 446 10.36 -18.93 -22.14
N PRO A 447 10.21 -17.61 -22.27
CA PRO A 447 9.30 -16.65 -21.63
C PRO A 447 8.03 -16.38 -22.47
N GLY A 448 7.59 -17.32 -23.27
CA GLY A 448 6.49 -17.17 -24.19
C GLY A 448 5.13 -17.09 -23.51
N LEU A 449 4.12 -16.82 -24.34
CA LEU A 449 2.72 -16.79 -23.92
C LEU A 449 2.00 -18.01 -24.49
N VAL A 450 0.96 -18.45 -23.80
CA VAL A 450 -0.03 -19.38 -24.38
C VAL A 450 -0.93 -18.56 -25.29
N THR A 451 -1.11 -19.00 -26.54
CA THR A 451 -2.08 -18.39 -27.44
C THR A 451 -3.37 -19.21 -27.32
N PRO A 452 -4.38 -18.73 -26.56
CA PRO A 452 -5.66 -19.42 -26.52
C PRO A 452 -6.27 -19.35 -27.91
N ALA A 453 -6.71 -20.49 -28.43
CA ALA A 453 -7.61 -20.48 -29.60
C ALA A 453 -8.89 -19.74 -29.22
N ALA A 454 -9.46 -18.95 -30.10
CA ALA A 454 -10.63 -18.10 -29.87
C ALA A 454 -11.86 -18.83 -29.27
N SER A 455 -11.89 -20.17 -29.34
CA SER A 455 -12.94 -21.02 -28.79
C SER A 455 -12.59 -21.71 -27.45
N SER A 456 -11.46 -21.44 -26.85
CA SER A 456 -10.94 -22.27 -25.75
C SER A 456 -11.20 -21.75 -24.35
N CYS A 457 -11.62 -20.50 -24.20
CA CYS A 457 -12.10 -19.98 -22.90
C CYS A 457 -13.60 -20.33 -22.76
N GLY A 458 -13.90 -21.58 -22.43
CA GLY A 458 -15.29 -22.04 -22.26
C GLY A 458 -15.50 -23.52 -22.50
N THR A 459 -14.80 -24.15 -23.46
CA THR A 459 -15.03 -25.55 -23.81
C THR A 459 -13.80 -26.26 -24.35
N ASN A 460 -12.73 -26.40 -23.53
CA ASN A 460 -11.65 -27.39 -23.77
C ASN A 460 -10.69 -27.19 -24.96
N PRO A 461 -9.40 -27.47 -24.89
CA PRO A 461 -8.65 -28.20 -23.87
C PRO A 461 -7.73 -27.34 -22.98
N PHE A 462 -7.73 -26.03 -23.15
CA PHE A 462 -7.03 -25.13 -22.24
C PHE A 462 -8.03 -24.65 -21.20
N PRO A 463 -7.82 -24.93 -19.94
CA PRO A 463 -8.58 -24.27 -18.93
C PRO A 463 -8.17 -22.78 -18.89
N CYS A 464 -8.82 -21.97 -19.70
CA CYS A 464 -9.04 -20.62 -19.29
C CYS A 464 -9.89 -20.70 -18.02
N PHE A 465 -9.28 -20.70 -16.87
CA PHE A 465 -10.03 -20.38 -15.69
C PHE A 465 -10.36 -18.91 -15.82
N SER A 466 -11.58 -18.61 -16.22
CA SER A 466 -12.11 -17.28 -16.06
C SER A 466 -12.17 -17.02 -14.56
N GLY A 467 -11.07 -16.52 -14.00
CA GLY A 467 -11.09 -15.95 -12.68
C GLY A 467 -12.01 -14.75 -12.74
N VAL A 468 -13.09 -14.77 -11.97
CA VAL A 468 -14.05 -13.66 -11.91
C VAL A 468 -13.99 -12.98 -10.56
N ARG A 469 -14.40 -11.71 -10.55
CA ARG A 469 -14.50 -10.91 -9.33
C ARG A 469 -15.88 -10.32 -9.23
N VAL A 470 -16.43 -10.38 -8.02
CA VAL A 470 -17.77 -9.86 -7.75
C VAL A 470 -17.80 -9.21 -6.37
N PHE A 471 -18.72 -8.31 -6.16
CA PHE A 471 -19.11 -7.86 -4.81
C PHE A 471 -20.21 -8.79 -4.28
N SER A 472 -20.17 -9.04 -2.97
CA SER A 472 -21.31 -9.70 -2.32
C SER A 472 -22.54 -8.78 -2.37
N GLU A 473 -23.72 -9.39 -2.52
CA GLU A 473 -25.00 -8.65 -2.59
C GLU A 473 -25.26 -7.82 -1.32
N ASP A 474 -24.81 -8.32 -0.17
CA ASP A 474 -24.94 -7.67 1.15
C ASP A 474 -23.73 -6.77 1.50
N TYR A 475 -22.94 -6.37 0.52
CA TYR A 475 -21.76 -5.53 0.76
C TYR A 475 -22.14 -4.22 1.45
N ALA A 476 -21.38 -3.88 2.49
CA ALA A 476 -21.47 -2.62 3.23
C ALA A 476 -20.05 -2.05 3.44
N ASN A 477 -19.93 -0.73 3.45
CA ASN A 477 -18.66 -0.10 3.75
C ASN A 477 -18.17 -0.41 5.18
N PRO A 478 -16.85 -0.50 5.40
CA PRO A 478 -16.28 -0.68 6.72
C PRO A 478 -16.79 0.33 7.72
N ARG A 479 -17.22 -0.13 8.91
CA ARG A 479 -17.73 0.70 9.99
C ARG A 479 -16.90 0.54 11.25
N ILE A 480 -16.44 1.68 11.79
CA ILE A 480 -15.58 1.73 12.97
C ILE A 480 -16.34 2.43 14.11
N TYR A 481 -16.36 1.80 15.26
CA TYR A 481 -16.79 2.38 16.54
C TYR A 481 -15.53 2.73 17.32
N THR A 482 -15.33 4.02 17.60
CA THR A 482 -14.16 4.48 18.35
C THR A 482 -14.61 5.19 19.62
N MET A 483 -13.99 4.81 20.74
CA MET A 483 -14.10 5.48 22.02
C MET A 483 -12.69 5.90 22.46
N ASN A 484 -12.58 7.14 22.95
CA ASN A 484 -11.36 7.67 23.52
C ASN A 484 -11.65 8.28 24.90
N ALA A 485 -10.72 8.10 25.85
CA ALA A 485 -10.77 8.74 27.16
C ALA A 485 -9.38 9.21 27.54
N GLN A 486 -9.22 10.51 27.73
CA GLN A 486 -7.96 11.15 28.08
C GLN A 486 -8.07 11.91 29.38
N PHE A 487 -7.12 11.69 30.29
CA PHE A 487 -6.92 12.50 31.48
C PHE A 487 -5.55 13.16 31.44
N GLU A 488 -5.50 14.47 31.62
CA GLU A 488 -4.27 15.27 31.65
C GLU A 488 -4.19 16.04 32.97
N GLN A 489 -3.01 16.00 33.61
CA GLN A 489 -2.75 16.67 34.88
C GLN A 489 -1.46 17.48 34.78
N GLU A 490 -1.55 18.78 35.02
CA GLU A 490 -0.35 19.62 35.32
C GLU A 490 0.20 19.26 36.71
N ILE A 491 1.41 18.71 36.74
CA ILE A 491 2.09 18.27 37.97
C ILE A 491 3.10 19.30 38.48
N ALA A 492 3.60 20.16 37.60
CA ALA A 492 4.41 21.32 37.90
C ALA A 492 4.18 22.39 36.83
N LYS A 493 4.72 23.59 37.04
CA LYS A 493 4.59 24.68 36.05
C LYS A 493 5.09 24.23 34.68
N GLU A 494 4.20 24.29 33.67
CA GLU A 494 4.46 23.87 32.27
C GLU A 494 4.85 22.40 32.10
N LEU A 495 4.59 21.55 33.10
CA LEU A 495 4.84 20.12 33.06
C LEU A 495 3.55 19.36 33.33
N SER A 496 3.10 18.57 32.36
CA SER A 496 1.91 17.74 32.47
C SER A 496 2.20 16.27 32.21
N ILE A 497 1.45 15.40 32.89
CA ILE A 497 1.34 13.98 32.58
C ILE A 497 -0.04 13.70 32.02
N TYR A 498 -0.13 12.79 31.06
CA TYR A 498 -1.42 12.39 30.47
C TYR A 498 -1.52 10.88 30.29
N PHE A 499 -2.75 10.43 30.35
CA PHE A 499 -3.18 9.07 30.07
C PHE A 499 -4.25 9.14 29.01
N ASP A 500 -4.06 8.40 27.93
CA ASP A 500 -5.00 8.37 26.81
C ASP A 500 -5.33 6.92 26.45
N PHE A 501 -6.57 6.54 26.65
CA PHE A 501 -7.07 5.21 26.32
C PHE A 501 -7.94 5.29 25.06
N THR A 502 -7.62 4.44 24.09
CA THR A 502 -8.42 4.30 22.85
C THR A 502 -8.90 2.86 22.71
N HIS A 503 -10.20 2.72 22.48
CA HIS A 503 -10.87 1.49 22.07
C HIS A 503 -11.48 1.69 20.70
N SER A 504 -11.16 0.83 19.73
CA SER A 504 -11.69 0.91 18.38
C SER A 504 -12.08 -0.47 17.88
N LYS A 505 -13.36 -0.61 17.46
CA LYS A 505 -13.92 -1.85 16.93
C LYS A 505 -14.35 -1.65 15.48
N GLY A 506 -13.74 -2.38 14.56
CA GLY A 506 -14.13 -2.45 13.16
C GLY A 506 -15.08 -3.60 12.89
N VAL A 507 -16.12 -3.33 12.10
CA VAL A 507 -17.05 -4.33 11.56
C VAL A 507 -17.30 -4.03 10.10
N HIS A 508 -17.76 -5.02 9.35
CA HIS A 508 -17.95 -4.92 7.90
C HIS A 508 -16.64 -4.53 7.17
N LEU A 509 -15.48 -4.89 7.72
CA LEU A 509 -14.23 -4.65 7.01
C LEU A 509 -14.20 -5.46 5.73
N THR A 510 -13.63 -4.87 4.69
CA THR A 510 -13.50 -5.53 3.40
C THR A 510 -12.64 -6.77 3.52
N ARG A 511 -13.14 -7.88 3.00
CA ARG A 511 -12.43 -9.15 2.95
C ARG A 511 -12.58 -9.78 1.58
N PHE A 512 -11.49 -10.32 1.04
CA PHE A 512 -11.45 -10.98 -0.24
C PHE A 512 -11.40 -12.49 -0.05
N LEU A 513 -12.41 -13.19 -0.58
CA LEU A 513 -12.56 -14.65 -0.45
C LEU A 513 -12.57 -15.29 -1.83
N ASN A 514 -11.82 -16.37 -2.02
CA ASN A 514 -11.85 -17.12 -3.26
C ASN A 514 -12.70 -18.39 -3.12
N LEU A 515 -13.95 -18.32 -3.53
CA LEU A 515 -14.87 -19.47 -3.54
C LEU A 515 -14.49 -20.54 -4.54
N GLY A 516 -13.65 -20.22 -5.53
CA GLY A 516 -13.10 -21.22 -6.47
C GLY A 516 -12.33 -22.34 -5.79
N ARG A 517 -11.74 -22.09 -4.60
CA ARG A 517 -11.07 -23.09 -3.79
C ARG A 517 -11.94 -24.29 -3.41
N THR A 518 -13.25 -24.13 -3.39
CA THR A 518 -14.21 -25.22 -3.08
C THR A 518 -14.52 -26.08 -4.29
N GLY A 519 -14.16 -25.63 -5.49
CA GLY A 519 -14.51 -26.30 -6.74
C GLY A 519 -16.01 -26.30 -7.08
N GLN A 520 -16.83 -25.59 -6.31
CA GLN A 520 -18.30 -25.65 -6.43
C GLN A 520 -18.85 -25.08 -7.75
N PHE A 521 -18.07 -24.26 -8.44
CA PHE A 521 -18.44 -23.67 -9.74
C PHE A 521 -17.64 -24.27 -10.90
N ALA A 522 -16.77 -25.26 -10.64
CA ALA A 522 -16.04 -25.97 -11.67
C ALA A 522 -17.00 -26.84 -12.52
N PRO A 523 -16.71 -27.09 -13.80
CA PRO A 523 -15.51 -26.63 -14.53
C PRO A 523 -15.66 -25.24 -15.17
N ASN A 524 -16.79 -24.57 -15.00
CA ASN A 524 -17.11 -23.33 -15.73
C ASN A 524 -16.38 -22.11 -15.19
N LEU A 525 -16.15 -22.06 -13.87
CA LEU A 525 -15.36 -21.02 -13.22
C LEU A 525 -14.25 -21.68 -12.40
N GLY A 526 -13.06 -21.11 -12.48
CA GLY A 526 -11.93 -21.42 -11.60
C GLY A 526 -11.99 -20.58 -10.33
N ASP A 527 -11.27 -19.48 -10.32
CA ASP A 527 -11.29 -18.55 -9.20
C ASP A 527 -12.54 -17.67 -9.20
N VAL A 528 -13.20 -17.58 -8.06
CA VAL A 528 -14.32 -16.67 -7.82
C VAL A 528 -13.99 -15.80 -6.62
N PHE A 529 -13.37 -14.64 -6.87
CA PHE A 529 -13.05 -13.69 -5.82
C PHE A 529 -14.24 -12.83 -5.48
N VAL A 530 -14.63 -12.89 -4.22
CA VAL A 530 -15.74 -12.11 -3.67
C VAL A 530 -15.21 -11.01 -2.77
N THR A 531 -15.55 -9.77 -3.09
CA THR A 531 -15.36 -8.63 -2.18
C THR A 531 -16.51 -8.62 -1.20
N SER A 532 -16.26 -8.98 0.04
CA SER A 532 -17.27 -9.12 1.10
C SER A 532 -17.04 -8.14 2.25
N ALA A 533 -18.08 -7.89 3.04
CA ALA A 533 -18.07 -7.03 4.23
C ALA A 533 -18.05 -7.86 5.53
N LEU A 534 -17.29 -8.95 5.57
CA LEU A 534 -17.29 -9.92 6.66
C LEU A 534 -16.18 -9.70 7.68
N GLY A 535 -15.22 -8.84 7.38
CA GLY A 535 -14.04 -8.62 8.21
C GLY A 535 -14.36 -7.86 9.50
N LYS A 536 -13.53 -8.07 10.53
CA LYS A 536 -13.63 -7.40 11.83
C LYS A 536 -12.26 -7.14 12.42
N SER A 537 -12.18 -6.08 13.24
CA SER A 537 -10.98 -5.74 14.00
C SER A 537 -11.31 -5.21 15.38
N LEU A 538 -10.31 -5.25 16.27
CA LEU A 538 -10.39 -4.71 17.61
C LEU A 538 -9.04 -4.17 18.05
N TYR A 539 -8.98 -2.86 18.28
CA TYR A 539 -7.81 -2.19 18.83
C TYR A 539 -8.08 -1.67 20.23
N ASN A 540 -7.14 -1.91 21.15
CA ASN A 540 -7.08 -1.28 22.46
C ASN A 540 -5.69 -0.73 22.68
N GLY A 541 -5.59 0.55 23.03
CA GLY A 541 -4.31 1.20 23.29
C GLY A 541 -4.39 2.12 24.47
N LEU A 542 -3.37 2.06 25.35
CA LEU A 542 -3.13 3.01 26.42
C LEU A 542 -1.84 3.74 26.14
N VAL A 543 -1.92 5.06 26.04
CA VAL A 543 -0.76 5.94 25.97
C VAL A 543 -0.58 6.61 27.33
N VAL A 544 0.62 6.50 27.87
CA VAL A 544 1.07 7.28 29.03
C VAL A 544 2.15 8.22 28.55
N GLY A 545 2.03 9.50 28.82
CA GLY A 545 3.01 10.47 28.39
C GLY A 545 3.19 11.64 29.33
N MET A 546 4.30 12.32 29.15
CA MET A 546 4.64 13.54 29.88
C MET A 546 5.11 14.58 28.88
N ARG A 547 4.63 15.80 29.06
CA ARG A 547 4.98 16.95 28.21
C ARG A 547 5.41 18.11 29.05
N LYS A 548 6.57 18.66 28.75
CA LYS A 548 7.05 19.93 29.27
C LYS A 548 7.06 20.96 28.14
N ARG A 549 6.32 22.05 28.32
CA ARG A 549 6.37 23.20 27.41
C ARG A 549 7.68 23.95 27.56
N PHE A 550 8.05 24.70 26.53
CA PHE A 550 9.31 25.45 26.55
C PHE A 550 9.37 26.44 27.69
N THR A 551 10.21 26.16 28.64
CA THR A 551 10.56 27.06 29.76
C THR A 551 11.96 26.71 30.25
N GLY A 552 12.74 27.74 30.60
CA GLY A 552 14.09 27.54 31.12
C GLY A 552 15.02 26.87 30.13
N ARG A 553 14.90 27.19 28.86
CA ARG A 553 15.76 26.74 27.74
C ARG A 553 15.48 25.38 27.15
N TYR A 554 14.47 24.62 27.58
CA TYR A 554 14.15 23.33 26.99
C TYR A 554 12.66 22.97 27.04
N GLN A 555 12.26 22.15 26.10
CA GLN A 555 10.97 21.45 26.08
C GLN A 555 11.19 19.98 25.75
N PHE A 556 10.31 19.12 26.22
CA PHE A 556 10.32 17.72 25.83
C PHE A 556 8.92 17.09 25.88
N GLU A 557 8.77 16.04 25.13
CA GLU A 557 7.64 15.14 25.24
C GLU A 557 8.15 13.70 25.13
N TRP A 558 7.66 12.83 26.03
CA TRP A 558 7.79 11.40 25.83
C TRP A 558 6.42 10.73 25.96
N ASN A 559 6.23 9.66 25.23
CA ASN A 559 5.07 8.83 25.37
C ASN A 559 5.43 7.35 25.21
N TYR A 560 4.69 6.54 25.95
CA TYR A 560 4.75 5.11 25.87
C TYR A 560 3.35 4.58 25.59
N THR A 561 3.24 3.75 24.54
CA THR A 561 1.97 3.11 24.14
C THR A 561 2.06 1.62 24.40
N LEU A 562 1.09 1.12 25.15
CA LEU A 562 0.79 -0.30 25.27
C LEU A 562 -0.48 -0.56 24.46
N ALA A 563 -0.37 -1.34 23.37
CA ALA A 563 -1.49 -1.59 22.49
C ALA A 563 -1.67 -3.08 22.18
N LYS A 564 -2.90 -3.44 21.81
CA LYS A 564 -3.24 -4.74 21.24
C LYS A 564 -4.16 -4.50 20.05
N ASP A 565 -3.73 -4.97 18.89
CA ASP A 565 -4.48 -4.94 17.64
C ASP A 565 -4.82 -6.35 17.18
N MET A 566 -6.09 -6.61 16.89
CA MET A 566 -6.60 -7.91 16.46
C MET A 566 -7.48 -7.73 15.24
N ASP A 567 -7.39 -8.64 14.30
CA ASP A 567 -8.25 -8.70 13.12
C ASP A 567 -8.41 -10.15 12.62
N ASP A 568 -9.25 -10.34 11.63
CA ASP A 568 -9.41 -11.61 10.93
C ASP A 568 -8.81 -11.59 9.51
N ASP A 569 -8.46 -10.40 8.99
CA ASP A 569 -7.72 -10.25 7.75
C ASP A 569 -7.03 -8.89 7.73
N SER A 570 -5.69 -8.88 7.77
CA SER A 570 -4.90 -7.65 7.70
C SER A 570 -4.75 -7.11 6.26
N ASN A 571 -5.45 -7.71 5.29
CA ASN A 571 -5.43 -7.33 3.89
C ASN A 571 -6.63 -6.46 3.53
N GLU A 572 -6.43 -5.14 3.47
CA GLU A 572 -7.48 -4.20 3.07
C GLU A 572 -7.44 -3.83 1.59
N ARG A 573 -6.30 -4.09 0.93
CA ARG A 573 -5.98 -3.46 -0.35
C ARG A 573 -5.96 -4.44 -1.51
N ASP A 574 -5.46 -5.65 -1.30
CA ASP A 574 -5.19 -6.57 -2.38
C ASP A 574 -6.40 -7.46 -2.69
N PRO A 575 -7.18 -7.14 -3.73
CA PRO A 575 -8.34 -7.93 -4.11
C PRO A 575 -7.96 -9.25 -4.80
N PHE A 576 -6.68 -9.56 -4.92
CA PHE A 576 -6.16 -10.75 -5.61
C PHE A 576 -5.77 -11.88 -4.64
N THR A 577 -5.77 -11.62 -3.34
CA THR A 577 -5.29 -12.57 -2.35
C THR A 577 -6.39 -12.98 -1.38
N ASP A 578 -6.74 -14.27 -1.37
CA ASP A 578 -7.56 -14.91 -0.35
C ASP A 578 -6.66 -15.42 0.79
N ARG A 579 -6.86 -14.87 1.98
CA ARG A 579 -6.11 -15.25 3.19
C ARG A 579 -6.91 -16.13 4.15
N ALA A 580 -8.13 -16.49 3.79
CA ALA A 580 -8.93 -17.35 4.64
C ALA A 580 -8.28 -18.72 4.84
N PHE A 581 -8.15 -19.14 6.09
CA PHE A 581 -7.68 -20.49 6.41
C PHE A 581 -8.72 -21.55 6.01
N ASP A 582 -9.96 -21.33 6.41
CA ASP A 582 -11.11 -22.15 6.09
C ASP A 582 -12.31 -21.28 5.71
N LEU A 583 -12.79 -21.42 4.47
CA LEU A 583 -13.94 -20.65 3.98
C LEU A 583 -15.24 -20.95 4.72
N ASN A 584 -15.36 -22.16 5.31
CA ASN A 584 -16.53 -22.55 6.11
C ASN A 584 -16.46 -22.06 7.55
N ASN A 585 -15.28 -21.63 8.02
CA ASN A 585 -15.08 -21.15 9.38
C ASN A 585 -14.08 -19.99 9.44
N LEU A 586 -14.51 -18.82 9.01
CA LEU A 586 -13.70 -17.60 8.99
C LEU A 586 -13.25 -17.14 10.40
N GLN A 587 -13.88 -17.65 11.46
CA GLN A 587 -13.51 -17.32 12.84
C GLN A 587 -12.09 -17.81 13.20
N LEU A 588 -11.58 -18.81 12.52
CA LEU A 588 -10.21 -19.32 12.69
C LEU A 588 -9.13 -18.30 12.28
N ASP A 589 -9.52 -17.27 11.57
CA ASP A 589 -8.60 -16.21 11.15
C ASP A 589 -8.47 -15.09 12.20
N TYR A 590 -9.36 -15.00 13.20
CA TYR A 590 -9.34 -13.93 14.18
C TYR A 590 -8.21 -14.09 15.19
N ALA A 591 -7.17 -13.28 15.07
CA ALA A 591 -5.95 -13.29 15.89
C ALA A 591 -5.31 -11.91 15.98
N LEU A 592 -4.06 -11.82 16.43
CA LEU A 592 -3.31 -10.57 16.34
C LEU A 592 -3.22 -10.09 14.89
N SER A 593 -3.41 -8.80 14.67
CA SER A 593 -3.20 -8.17 13.36
C SER A 593 -1.73 -8.25 12.94
N ASP A 594 -1.45 -8.35 11.65
CA ASP A 594 -0.09 -8.25 11.10
C ASP A 594 0.60 -6.93 11.49
N ARG A 595 -0.17 -5.93 11.93
CA ARG A 595 0.25 -4.58 12.32
C ARG A 595 0.39 -4.40 13.84
N ASP A 596 0.12 -5.43 14.66
CA ASP A 596 0.20 -5.31 16.12
C ASP A 596 1.62 -4.97 16.55
N ILE A 597 1.79 -3.77 17.10
CA ILE A 597 3.01 -3.34 17.77
C ILE A 597 2.65 -3.16 19.24
N ARG A 598 3.08 -4.12 20.08
CA ARG A 598 2.68 -4.19 21.49
C ARG A 598 3.16 -3.00 22.30
N HIS A 599 4.40 -2.59 22.09
CA HIS A 599 5.04 -1.52 22.84
C HIS A 599 5.66 -0.52 21.88
N LYS A 600 5.32 0.76 22.05
CA LYS A 600 5.94 1.89 21.35
C LYS A 600 6.42 2.91 22.35
N PHE A 601 7.62 3.40 22.17
CA PHE A 601 8.19 4.48 22.95
C PHE A 601 8.67 5.59 22.02
N ASN A 602 8.31 6.83 22.33
CA ASN A 602 8.83 8.00 21.64
C ASN A 602 9.26 9.03 22.66
N PHE A 603 10.39 9.66 22.41
CA PHE A 603 10.89 10.81 23.17
C PHE A 603 11.36 11.86 22.17
N SER A 604 10.93 13.09 22.36
CA SER A 604 11.42 14.25 21.62
C SER A 604 11.80 15.38 22.56
N MET A 605 12.91 16.06 22.29
CA MET A 605 13.39 17.16 23.08
C MET A 605 13.99 18.24 22.18
N PHE A 606 13.65 19.49 22.45
CA PHE A 606 14.36 20.66 21.97
C PHE A 606 15.02 21.37 23.15
N SER A 607 16.26 21.80 22.96
CA SER A 607 17.00 22.55 24.00
C SER A 607 17.88 23.62 23.36
N GLU A 608 17.83 24.81 23.96
CA GLU A 608 18.87 25.81 23.81
C GLU A 608 20.07 25.41 24.65
N LEU A 609 21.17 25.09 23.98
CA LEU A 609 22.43 24.70 24.60
C LEU A 609 23.30 25.93 24.84
N PHE A 610 24.52 25.71 25.31
CA PHE A 610 25.49 26.76 25.48
C PHE A 610 26.00 27.33 24.14
N TRP A 611 26.51 28.54 24.13
CA TRP A 611 27.03 29.26 22.95
C TRP A 611 26.04 29.49 21.84
N GLY A 612 24.74 29.53 22.15
CA GLY A 612 23.69 29.74 21.14
C GLY A 612 23.46 28.56 20.19
N LEU A 613 23.93 27.36 20.55
CA LEU A 613 23.54 26.13 19.90
C LEU A 613 22.12 25.74 20.30
N GLU A 614 21.40 25.18 19.35
CA GLU A 614 20.09 24.56 19.54
C GLU A 614 20.17 23.07 19.23
N GLY A 615 19.67 22.24 20.12
CA GLY A 615 19.65 20.78 19.98
C GLY A 615 18.25 20.24 19.87
N ASN A 616 18.01 19.37 18.89
CA ASN A 616 16.81 18.54 18.82
C ASN A 616 17.22 17.08 18.96
N PHE A 617 16.47 16.32 19.75
CA PHE A 617 16.75 14.91 20.02
C PHE A 617 15.46 14.11 19.86
N LEU A 618 15.54 12.99 19.18
CA LEU A 618 14.43 12.07 18.94
C LEU A 618 14.87 10.65 19.25
N VAL A 619 14.10 9.95 20.08
CA VAL A 619 14.26 8.51 20.32
C VAL A 619 12.97 7.81 19.97
N GLN A 620 13.06 6.76 19.19
CA GLN A 620 11.94 5.88 18.90
C GLN A 620 12.30 4.43 19.20
N GLY A 621 11.36 3.71 19.81
CA GLY A 621 11.49 2.27 20.07
C GLY A 621 10.16 1.57 19.80
N LEU A 622 10.17 0.52 18.99
CA LEU A 622 8.98 -0.27 18.64
C LEU A 622 9.31 -1.75 18.80
N THR A 623 8.38 -2.52 19.39
CA THR A 623 8.49 -3.97 19.37
C THR A 623 8.15 -4.54 18.00
N ALA A 624 8.69 -5.72 17.72
CA ALA A 624 8.47 -6.42 16.45
C ALA A 624 6.99 -6.74 16.20
N GLN A 625 6.60 -6.73 14.94
CA GLN A 625 5.30 -7.16 14.45
C GLN A 625 5.13 -8.68 14.54
N PRO A 626 3.90 -9.20 14.63
CA PRO A 626 3.66 -10.62 14.63
C PRO A 626 3.80 -11.24 13.23
N ILE A 627 3.94 -12.56 13.24
CA ILE A 627 3.99 -13.38 12.04
C ILE A 627 3.38 -14.74 12.27
N THR A 628 2.74 -15.28 11.24
CA THR A 628 2.20 -16.63 11.21
C THR A 628 3.30 -17.63 10.91
N PRO A 629 3.49 -18.68 11.74
CA PRO A 629 4.39 -19.78 11.42
C PRO A 629 3.96 -20.51 10.15
N ASN A 630 4.93 -21.07 9.43
CA ASN A 630 4.68 -21.96 8.31
C ASN A 630 5.03 -23.42 8.72
N PRO A 631 4.14 -24.40 8.56
CA PRO A 631 2.80 -24.28 7.97
C PRO A 631 1.80 -23.59 8.91
N ARG A 632 0.87 -22.86 8.30
CA ARG A 632 -0.26 -22.29 9.02
C ARG A 632 -1.21 -23.40 9.50
N THR A 633 -1.68 -23.28 10.73
CA THR A 633 -2.71 -24.13 11.34
C THR A 633 -3.91 -23.29 11.80
N ALA A 634 -4.96 -23.97 12.24
CA ALA A 634 -6.17 -23.28 12.74
C ALA A 634 -5.91 -22.32 13.92
N THR A 635 -4.82 -22.49 14.67
CA THR A 635 -4.58 -21.77 15.93
C THR A 635 -3.28 -20.95 15.95
N ASN A 636 -2.48 -20.98 14.89
CA ASN A 636 -1.14 -20.38 14.93
C ASN A 636 -1.01 -19.07 14.13
N ARG A 637 -2.11 -18.46 13.69
CA ARG A 637 -2.01 -17.16 13.02
C ARG A 637 -1.36 -16.13 13.96
N ASN A 638 -0.26 -15.50 13.49
CA ASN A 638 0.43 -14.40 14.16
C ASN A 638 0.89 -14.72 15.61
N THR A 639 1.30 -15.96 15.87
CA THR A 639 1.78 -16.40 17.19
C THR A 639 3.27 -16.15 17.42
N LEU A 640 4.06 -15.97 16.37
CA LEU A 640 5.47 -15.59 16.46
C LEU A 640 5.66 -14.08 16.24
N ARG A 641 6.87 -13.58 16.47
CA ARG A 641 7.27 -12.21 16.15
C ARG A 641 8.35 -12.21 15.07
N LYS A 642 8.26 -11.24 14.15
CA LYS A 642 9.32 -10.94 13.18
C LYS A 642 10.56 -10.42 13.93
N ASP A 643 11.69 -10.31 13.23
CA ASP A 643 12.88 -9.66 13.78
C ASP A 643 12.99 -8.19 13.31
N ASN A 644 11.86 -7.50 13.23
CA ASN A 644 11.74 -6.12 12.79
C ASN A 644 11.44 -5.14 13.95
N ALA A 645 11.93 -5.43 15.15
CA ALA A 645 11.95 -4.44 16.20
C ALA A 645 12.74 -3.21 15.73
N TYR A 646 12.25 -2.04 16.06
CA TYR A 646 12.85 -0.79 15.61
C TYR A 646 13.39 0.00 16.78
N PHE A 647 14.57 0.56 16.62
CA PHE A 647 15.14 1.54 17.52
C PHE A 647 15.96 2.57 16.76
N SER A 648 15.68 3.86 16.95
CA SER A 648 16.46 4.96 16.40
C SER A 648 16.70 6.02 17.46
N PHE A 649 17.90 6.57 17.44
CA PHE A 649 18.26 7.82 18.12
C PHE A 649 18.78 8.78 17.07
N ASP A 650 18.02 9.85 16.86
CA ASP A 650 18.29 10.89 15.88
C ASP A 650 18.51 12.21 16.62
N TRP A 651 19.42 13.03 16.12
CA TRP A 651 19.63 14.34 16.71
C TRP A 651 20.10 15.35 15.68
N ARG A 652 19.82 16.60 15.99
CA ARG A 652 20.18 17.78 15.19
C ARG A 652 20.79 18.82 16.09
N LEU A 653 21.91 19.40 15.65
CA LEU A 653 22.50 20.61 16.22
C LEU A 653 22.47 21.71 15.16
N GLN A 654 22.08 22.90 15.58
CA GLN A 654 22.08 24.08 14.72
C GLN A 654 22.50 25.31 15.52
N ARG A 655 22.98 26.33 14.80
CA ARG A 655 23.28 27.62 15.41
C ARG A 655 22.84 28.74 14.47
N PRO A 656 21.81 29.54 14.84
CA PRO A 656 21.43 30.71 14.05
C PRO A 656 22.42 31.86 14.27
N PHE A 657 22.93 32.42 13.18
CA PHE A 657 23.74 33.64 13.17
C PHE A 657 22.93 34.76 12.53
N LYS A 658 22.63 35.79 13.30
CA LYS A 658 21.87 36.94 12.81
C LYS A 658 22.82 38.03 12.34
N PHE A 659 22.53 38.59 11.16
CA PHE A 659 23.25 39.70 10.53
C PHE A 659 22.31 40.86 10.36
N GLY A 660 22.35 41.80 11.32
CA GLY A 660 21.33 42.85 11.45
C GLY A 660 19.97 42.25 11.82
N ASP A 661 18.90 43.00 11.55
CA ASP A 661 17.53 42.59 11.90
C ASP A 661 16.84 41.78 10.79
N ARG A 662 17.50 41.58 9.63
CA ARG A 662 16.87 41.03 8.43
C ARG A 662 17.39 39.68 7.99
N TYR A 663 18.66 39.39 8.23
CA TYR A 663 19.28 38.21 7.67
C TYR A 663 19.68 37.23 8.78
N GLU A 664 19.40 35.94 8.56
CA GLU A 664 19.83 34.87 9.45
C GLU A 664 20.42 33.72 8.64
N LEU A 665 21.61 33.25 9.02
CA LEU A 665 22.25 32.08 8.48
C LEU A 665 22.33 31.01 9.56
N THR A 666 21.77 29.85 9.32
CA THR A 666 21.74 28.74 10.28
C THR A 666 22.41 27.50 9.68
N PRO A 667 23.68 27.21 9.99
CA PRO A 667 24.27 25.92 9.71
C PRO A 667 23.61 24.85 10.59
N ILE A 668 23.41 23.68 10.00
CA ILE A 668 22.68 22.56 10.59
C ILE A 668 23.51 21.29 10.39
N PHE A 669 23.67 20.53 11.47
CA PHE A 669 24.24 19.19 11.46
C PHE A 669 23.18 18.21 11.99
N GLU A 670 22.92 17.13 11.24
CA GLU A 670 21.97 16.09 11.63
C GLU A 670 22.62 14.72 11.58
N MET A 671 22.24 13.87 12.50
CA MET A 671 22.66 12.48 12.55
C MET A 671 21.43 11.61 12.81
N PHE A 672 21.17 10.68 11.92
CA PHE A 672 20.05 9.74 12.00
C PHE A 672 20.60 8.34 12.29
N ASN A 673 19.82 7.58 13.05
CA ASN A 673 20.19 6.23 13.49
C ASN A 673 21.62 6.18 14.04
N THR A 674 21.91 7.03 15.03
CA THR A 674 23.25 7.27 15.59
C THR A 674 23.98 5.98 16.03
N PHE A 675 23.23 4.99 16.50
CA PHE A 675 23.78 3.71 16.93
C PHE A 675 23.91 2.68 15.81
N ASN A 676 23.59 3.07 14.58
CA ASN A 676 23.62 2.21 13.39
C ASN A 676 22.86 0.89 13.61
N ASN A 677 21.69 0.98 14.26
CA ASN A 677 20.86 -0.20 14.49
C ASN A 677 20.31 -0.75 13.18
N ALA A 678 20.27 -2.05 13.04
CA ALA A 678 19.89 -2.71 11.76
C ALA A 678 18.45 -2.42 11.32
N ASN A 679 17.51 -2.24 12.25
CA ASN A 679 16.12 -1.86 12.00
C ASN A 679 15.51 -2.61 10.81
N ASN A 680 15.49 -3.94 10.87
CA ASN A 680 15.05 -4.78 9.76
C ASN A 680 13.65 -4.39 9.28
N ILE A 681 13.54 -4.17 7.98
CA ILE A 681 12.28 -3.88 7.32
C ILE A 681 11.77 -5.18 6.71
N ASN A 682 10.65 -5.72 7.20
CA ASN A 682 10.05 -6.95 6.70
C ASN A 682 11.09 -8.06 6.45
N PRO A 683 11.66 -8.66 7.51
CA PRO A 683 12.53 -9.81 7.32
C PRO A 683 11.76 -10.90 6.58
N LEU A 684 12.44 -11.58 5.67
CA LEU A 684 11.88 -12.66 4.89
C LEU A 684 11.19 -13.67 5.77
N THR A 685 9.93 -13.81 5.54
CA THR A 685 9.17 -14.95 6.00
C THR A 685 8.63 -15.68 4.80
N THR A 686 8.87 -16.90 4.80
CA THR A 686 8.73 -17.93 3.79
C THR A 686 7.41 -18.06 3.05
N ALA A 687 6.38 -17.35 3.42
CA ALA A 687 5.08 -17.39 2.77
C ALA A 687 4.90 -16.31 1.68
N ALA A 688 5.95 -15.58 1.39
CA ALA A 688 5.85 -14.33 0.66
C ALA A 688 5.70 -14.45 -0.86
N LEU A 689 5.78 -15.62 -1.46
CA LEU A 689 5.60 -15.79 -2.90
C LEU A 689 4.26 -15.29 -3.43
N PHE A 690 3.26 -15.25 -2.58
CA PHE A 690 1.89 -14.85 -2.93
C PHE A 690 1.38 -13.69 -2.09
N ASN A 691 2.23 -13.08 -1.28
CA ASN A 691 1.82 -11.96 -0.47
C ASN A 691 1.95 -10.67 -1.30
N PHE A 692 0.88 -10.31 -1.96
CA PHE A 692 0.76 -9.09 -2.75
C PHE A 692 0.57 -7.84 -1.90
N ASP A 693 1.11 -7.76 -0.71
CA ASP A 693 1.09 -6.49 0.02
C ASP A 693 1.91 -5.41 -0.70
N GLY A 694 2.50 -5.76 -1.85
CA GLY A 694 3.17 -4.86 -2.78
C GLY A 694 4.45 -4.25 -2.23
N PHE A 695 4.85 -4.62 -1.02
CA PHE A 695 5.93 -3.97 -0.29
C PHE A 695 6.74 -4.95 0.56
N LEU A 696 6.96 -6.17 0.10
CA LEU A 696 7.98 -7.02 0.70
C LEU A 696 9.36 -6.39 0.49
N ARG A 697 9.62 -5.39 1.28
CA ARG A 697 10.95 -4.83 1.42
C ARG A 697 11.73 -5.77 2.31
N GLN A 698 12.52 -6.62 1.72
CA GLN A 698 13.61 -7.26 2.41
C GLN A 698 14.71 -6.22 2.60
N GLY A 699 15.30 -6.20 3.75
CA GLY A 699 16.48 -5.42 3.97
C GLY A 699 16.58 -4.88 5.37
N VAL A 700 17.72 -4.37 5.63
CA VAL A 700 18.06 -3.57 6.80
C VAL A 700 17.47 -2.18 6.55
N GLY A 701 16.96 -1.53 7.58
CA GLY A 701 16.56 -0.13 7.53
C GLY A 701 17.75 0.78 7.23
N ASP A 702 17.47 2.05 7.13
CA ASP A 702 18.51 3.04 6.84
C ASP A 702 19.65 2.94 7.86
N PRO A 703 20.91 2.86 7.39
CA PRO A 703 22.07 2.88 8.28
C PRO A 703 22.22 4.24 8.96
N LEU A 704 23.26 4.39 9.77
CA LEU A 704 23.66 5.71 10.27
C LEU A 704 23.83 6.66 9.07
N GLN A 705 23.15 7.79 9.13
CA GLN A 705 23.22 8.84 8.12
C GLN A 705 23.63 10.17 8.77
N VAL A 706 24.42 10.95 8.04
CA VAL A 706 24.81 12.30 8.43
C VAL A 706 24.38 13.27 7.34
N GLN A 707 23.73 14.34 7.77
CA GLN A 707 23.30 15.42 6.87
C GLN A 707 23.88 16.75 7.33
N LEU A 708 24.39 17.52 6.36
CA LEU A 708 24.81 18.90 6.54
C LEU A 708 23.87 19.79 5.75
N ALA A 709 23.37 20.85 6.36
CA ALA A 709 22.50 21.81 5.71
C ALA A 709 22.80 23.24 6.17
N VAL A 710 22.42 24.18 5.34
CA VAL A 710 22.46 25.61 5.65
C VAL A 710 21.10 26.23 5.31
N LYS A 711 20.49 26.89 6.29
CA LYS A 711 19.27 27.66 6.10
C LYS A 711 19.63 29.14 6.06
N PHE A 712 19.19 29.83 5.05
CA PHE A 712 19.28 31.29 4.96
C PHE A 712 17.88 31.89 4.94
N SER A 713 17.65 32.83 5.86
CA SER A 713 16.38 33.57 5.98
C SER A 713 16.64 35.06 5.79
N PHE A 714 15.74 35.74 5.09
CA PHE A 714 15.88 37.18 4.72
C PHE A 714 14.52 37.87 4.70
#